data_30a3499ff92fe55566e88b341652b573
#
_entry.id   30a3499ff92fe55566e88b341652b573
#
_cell.length_a   1.000
_cell.length_b   1.000
_cell.length_c   1.000
_cell.angle_alpha   90.00
_cell.angle_beta   90.00
_cell.angle_gamma   90.00
#
_symmetry.space_group_name_H-M   'P 1'
#
loop_
_entity.id
_entity.type
_entity.pdbx_description
1 polymer ?
#
loop_
_entity_poly.entity_id
_entity_poly.type
_entity_poly.pdbx_seq_one_letter_code
_entity_poly.pdbx_strand_id
1 'polypeptide(L)'
;MAVKKGTLSIDSENIFPIIKKWVYSDHDIFVRELVSNGCDAITKLKKLDMMGEYELPEGYKPKIEVIVNPEEKTMKFIDNGLGMTAEEVEEYITQIAFSGATQFLEKYKDKTTEDDMIGHFGLGFYSAFMVADEVQIDTLSYKEGAKPVHWASEGGTEYEMQEGNKTTVGTKITLYLNEDSLEFANEYRAREVLERYCSFMPTEIFLSKANAEPEYDTIDEDDVLDTDTVVEHITEEPKEGEEGEPKKKAKIVRRPVSISDTHPLWTKNPSECTKDDYIDFYRKVFMDYKEPLFWIHLNMDYPFNLKGILYFPKINTEYDSIEGKIKLYNNQVFIADNIKEVIPEFLMVLKGVIDCPDLPLNVSRSALQNDGFVNKVADYISKKVADKLNGMFKTDRENYEKYWDDISPFIKFGCLKDEKFGEKMKNSMLYKNLDHKYMTLEDIIKEAKGEEAEAAKTEEAKTEETKTDAEESKDADAKEEEKTRIFYVTDEVQQSQYINMFKAQGQDAIILTHNIDSAFITYLEQKHQEVQFLRIDADVHDSLKDEVAEDEKEEFQKTTDSLVEIFRKELGNEKLDVKVEKLKDENVASMAVLSEENRRMQEMMKMYGMGGMDASMFGSQATLVLNANHPLVQFLVANKDSENVSIICKQLYDLAMLAHKPLSPEEMTAFVKRSNDIMMLLTK
;
A
#
# COMPACT_ATOMS: atom_id res chain seq x y z
N MET A 1 29.50 37.00 -40.04
CA MET A 1 30.17 36.94 -38.72
C MET A 1 31.07 35.72 -38.69
N ALA A 2 32.33 35.85 -38.26
CA ALA A 2 33.22 34.71 -38.08
C ALA A 2 32.74 33.85 -36.89
N VAL A 3 32.76 32.54 -37.05
CA VAL A 3 32.40 31.60 -35.98
C VAL A 3 33.45 31.70 -34.87
N LYS A 4 33.06 32.21 -33.71
CA LYS A 4 33.90 32.28 -32.52
C LYS A 4 33.66 30.99 -31.71
N LYS A 5 34.64 30.09 -31.66
CA LYS A 5 34.62 28.92 -30.75
C LYS A 5 35.27 29.35 -29.42
N GLY A 6 34.65 29.03 -28.34
CA GLY A 6 35.14 29.25 -26.98
C GLY A 6 34.69 28.12 -26.07
N THR A 7 35.36 27.91 -24.94
CA THR A 7 34.97 27.01 -23.86
C THR A 7 34.10 27.77 -22.85
N LEU A 8 33.10 27.12 -22.27
CA LEU A 8 32.36 27.65 -21.14
C LEU A 8 33.28 27.63 -19.91
N SER A 9 33.30 28.70 -19.13
CA SER A 9 33.99 28.77 -17.83
C SER A 9 32.97 28.71 -16.73
N ILE A 10 33.31 28.02 -15.66
CA ILE A 10 32.50 27.93 -14.46
C ILE A 10 33.10 28.86 -13.41
N ASP A 11 32.29 29.73 -12.82
CA ASP A 11 32.66 30.59 -11.71
C ASP A 11 32.35 29.86 -10.42
N SER A 12 33.38 29.44 -9.68
CA SER A 12 33.26 28.68 -8.44
C SER A 12 32.61 29.47 -7.31
N GLU A 13 32.73 30.80 -7.27
CA GLU A 13 32.09 31.65 -6.28
C GLU A 13 30.56 31.59 -6.36
N ASN A 14 30.01 31.34 -7.54
CA ASN A 14 28.56 31.25 -7.75
C ASN A 14 28.03 29.82 -7.58
N ILE A 15 28.86 28.80 -7.74
CA ILE A 15 28.41 27.37 -7.60
C ILE A 15 28.20 26.96 -6.17
N PHE A 16 29.04 27.36 -5.21
CA PHE A 16 28.92 26.99 -3.81
C PHE A 16 27.58 27.38 -3.19
N PRO A 17 27.04 28.60 -3.38
CA PRO A 17 25.71 28.96 -2.90
C PRO A 17 24.59 28.11 -3.52
N ILE A 18 24.77 27.68 -4.78
CA ILE A 18 23.80 26.81 -5.46
C ILE A 18 23.81 25.42 -4.84
N ILE A 19 24.98 24.84 -4.59
CA ILE A 19 25.11 23.54 -3.91
C ILE A 19 24.50 23.59 -2.51
N LYS A 20 24.84 24.62 -1.72
CA LYS A 20 24.33 24.80 -0.35
C LYS A 20 22.82 24.95 -0.25
N LYS A 21 22.17 25.61 -1.24
CA LYS A 21 20.73 25.97 -1.12
C LYS A 21 19.80 25.17 -2.00
N TRP A 22 20.27 24.60 -3.11
CA TRP A 22 19.38 24.11 -4.16
C TRP A 22 19.61 22.66 -4.60
N VAL A 23 20.79 22.09 -4.34
CA VAL A 23 21.08 20.71 -4.76
C VAL A 23 20.43 19.70 -3.82
N TYR A 24 20.36 20.01 -2.53
CA TYR A 24 19.81 19.12 -1.52
C TYR A 24 18.63 19.76 -0.81
N SER A 25 17.51 19.04 -0.75
CA SER A 25 16.27 19.50 -0.12
C SER A 25 16.23 19.28 1.40
N ASP A 26 17.06 18.38 1.91
CA ASP A 26 17.11 17.97 3.31
C ASP A 26 18.54 18.07 3.83
N HIS A 27 18.73 18.74 4.97
CA HIS A 27 20.05 18.93 5.58
C HIS A 27 20.69 17.62 6.05
N ASP A 28 19.88 16.65 6.45
CA ASP A 28 20.32 15.32 6.93
C ASP A 28 21.13 14.54 5.87
N ILE A 29 21.00 14.89 4.60
CA ILE A 29 21.60 14.15 3.47
C ILE A 29 23.13 14.10 3.53
N PHE A 30 23.79 15.07 4.18
CA PHE A 30 25.26 15.06 4.30
C PHE A 30 25.77 13.77 4.96
N VAL A 31 25.04 13.22 5.92
CA VAL A 31 25.41 11.95 6.58
C VAL A 31 25.44 10.83 5.55
N ARG A 32 24.40 10.71 4.73
CA ARG A 32 24.34 9.71 3.68
C ARG A 32 25.52 9.83 2.71
N GLU A 33 25.81 11.02 2.25
CA GLU A 33 26.84 11.27 1.25
C GLU A 33 28.26 10.97 1.81
N LEU A 34 28.57 11.42 3.03
CA LEU A 34 29.88 11.17 3.63
C LEU A 34 30.09 9.69 3.96
N VAL A 35 29.08 9.01 4.48
CA VAL A 35 29.16 7.58 4.76
C VAL A 35 29.24 6.77 3.45
N SER A 36 28.52 7.15 2.39
CA SER A 36 28.62 6.53 1.06
C SER A 36 30.03 6.64 0.49
N ASN A 37 30.67 7.81 0.61
CA ASN A 37 32.06 7.99 0.18
C ASN A 37 33.02 7.07 0.95
N GLY A 38 32.83 6.90 2.27
CA GLY A 38 33.59 5.94 3.07
C GLY A 38 33.37 4.49 2.63
N CYS A 39 32.12 4.11 2.34
CA CYS A 39 31.80 2.77 1.79
C CYS A 39 32.52 2.54 0.45
N ASP A 40 32.50 3.51 -0.45
CA ASP A 40 33.19 3.40 -1.74
C ASP A 40 34.72 3.30 -1.60
N ALA A 41 35.31 4.05 -0.67
CA ALA A 41 36.73 3.97 -0.38
C ALA A 41 37.14 2.57 0.14
N ILE A 42 36.33 1.98 0.98
CA ILE A 42 36.52 0.60 1.49
C ILE A 42 36.30 -0.42 0.38
N THR A 43 35.28 -0.27 -0.43
CA THR A 43 34.97 -1.16 -1.56
C THR A 43 36.10 -1.18 -2.58
N LYS A 44 36.65 0.00 -2.91
CA LYS A 44 37.82 0.11 -3.81
C LYS A 44 39.05 -0.61 -3.24
N LEU A 45 39.32 -0.44 -1.93
CA LEU A 45 40.45 -1.09 -1.28
C LEU A 45 40.32 -2.63 -1.31
N LYS A 46 39.13 -3.16 -0.99
CA LYS A 46 38.83 -4.61 -1.09
C LYS A 46 39.02 -5.14 -2.52
N LYS A 47 38.59 -4.36 -3.53
CA LYS A 47 38.77 -4.76 -4.93
C LYS A 47 40.24 -4.79 -5.34
N LEU A 48 41.06 -3.85 -4.88
CA LEU A 48 42.50 -3.86 -5.13
C LEU A 48 43.16 -5.12 -4.51
N ASP A 49 42.75 -5.54 -3.34
CA ASP A 49 43.20 -6.81 -2.72
C ASP A 49 42.77 -8.03 -3.54
N MET A 50 41.50 -8.10 -3.94
CA MET A 50 40.99 -9.19 -4.80
C MET A 50 41.71 -9.27 -6.17
N MET A 51 42.19 -8.12 -6.69
CA MET A 51 42.95 -8.05 -7.93
C MET A 51 44.46 -8.35 -7.75
N GLY A 52 44.92 -8.45 -6.51
CA GLY A 52 46.33 -8.65 -6.16
C GLY A 52 47.21 -7.40 -6.34
N GLU A 53 46.59 -6.21 -6.40
CA GLU A 53 47.29 -4.91 -6.49
C GLU A 53 47.63 -4.33 -5.11
N TYR A 54 47.02 -4.87 -4.06
CA TYR A 54 47.23 -4.55 -2.65
C TYR A 54 46.98 -5.77 -1.80
N GLU A 55 47.63 -5.90 -0.66
CA GLU A 55 47.40 -6.95 0.32
C GLU A 55 46.84 -6.32 1.60
N LEU A 56 45.61 -6.71 1.98
CA LEU A 56 44.98 -6.19 3.19
C LEU A 56 45.76 -6.64 4.45
N PRO A 57 45.91 -5.78 5.46
CA PRO A 57 46.54 -6.17 6.72
C PRO A 57 45.83 -7.35 7.38
N GLU A 58 46.58 -8.22 8.06
CA GLU A 58 46.01 -9.35 8.81
C GLU A 58 44.99 -8.84 9.84
N GLY A 59 43.78 -9.40 9.84
CA GLY A 59 42.67 -8.99 10.72
C GLY A 59 41.96 -7.71 10.29
N TYR A 60 42.17 -7.24 9.06
CA TYR A 60 41.45 -6.07 8.55
C TYR A 60 39.91 -6.25 8.61
N LYS A 61 39.24 -5.35 9.33
CA LYS A 61 37.78 -5.29 9.39
C LYS A 61 37.32 -3.96 8.81
N PRO A 62 36.57 -3.98 7.70
CA PRO A 62 36.04 -2.75 7.10
C PRO A 62 35.05 -2.10 8.04
N LYS A 63 35.23 -0.82 8.33
CA LYS A 63 34.34 -0.07 9.20
C LYS A 63 34.36 1.42 8.93
N ILE A 64 33.25 2.07 9.28
CA ILE A 64 33.13 3.51 9.36
C ILE A 64 32.77 3.87 10.79
N GLU A 65 33.52 4.80 11.39
CA GLU A 65 33.27 5.30 12.73
C GLU A 65 32.76 6.75 12.64
N VAL A 66 31.60 7.02 13.24
CA VAL A 66 31.03 8.35 13.36
C VAL A 66 31.14 8.78 14.82
N ILE A 67 31.81 9.92 15.06
CA ILE A 67 32.04 10.41 16.41
C ILE A 67 31.45 11.81 16.54
N VAL A 68 30.53 11.99 17.49
CA VAL A 68 29.94 13.30 17.81
C VAL A 68 30.59 13.90 19.06
N ASN A 69 30.89 15.17 19.00
CA ASN A 69 31.42 15.92 20.15
C ASN A 69 30.60 17.19 20.37
N PRO A 70 29.66 17.17 21.34
CA PRO A 70 28.86 18.35 21.68
C PRO A 70 29.66 19.54 22.23
N GLU A 71 30.80 19.28 22.91
CA GLU A 71 31.63 20.31 23.53
C GLU A 71 32.41 21.09 22.47
N GLU A 72 33.03 20.38 21.53
CA GLU A 72 33.76 20.97 20.41
C GLU A 72 32.84 21.33 19.22
N LYS A 73 31.53 21.03 19.29
CA LYS A 73 30.57 21.22 18.22
C LYS A 73 31.03 20.53 16.92
N THR A 74 31.57 19.32 17.01
CA THR A 74 32.12 18.60 15.87
C THR A 74 31.44 17.26 15.64
N MET A 75 31.41 16.86 14.36
CA MET A 75 31.05 15.51 13.93
C MET A 75 32.15 14.97 13.03
N LYS A 76 32.64 13.74 13.32
CA LYS A 76 33.77 13.13 12.59
C LYS A 76 33.29 11.85 11.90
N PHE A 77 33.70 11.66 10.65
CA PHE A 77 33.51 10.45 9.87
C PHE A 77 34.88 9.85 9.57
N ILE A 78 35.09 8.61 9.96
CA ILE A 78 36.40 7.94 9.85
C ILE A 78 36.18 6.61 9.14
N ASP A 79 36.75 6.45 7.94
CA ASP A 79 36.82 5.21 7.21
C ASP A 79 38.24 4.62 7.25
N ASN A 80 38.34 3.31 7.10
CA ASN A 80 39.58 2.59 6.91
C ASN A 80 39.73 2.08 5.45
N GLY A 81 39.22 2.87 4.49
CA GLY A 81 39.35 2.63 3.06
C GLY A 81 40.73 2.99 2.49
N LEU A 82 40.77 3.23 1.18
CA LEU A 82 42.04 3.40 0.45
C LEU A 82 42.83 4.69 0.79
N GLY A 83 42.20 5.69 1.44
CA GLY A 83 42.81 6.99 1.67
C GLY A 83 43.15 7.74 0.39
N MET A 84 43.84 8.88 0.49
CA MET A 84 44.23 9.74 -0.65
C MET A 84 45.65 10.27 -0.50
N THR A 85 46.37 10.42 -1.62
CA THR A 85 47.61 11.22 -1.70
C THR A 85 47.29 12.70 -1.83
N ALA A 86 48.30 13.58 -1.74
CA ALA A 86 48.09 15.02 -1.91
C ALA A 86 47.51 15.36 -3.31
N GLU A 87 48.02 14.71 -4.35
CA GLU A 87 47.53 14.87 -5.72
C GLU A 87 46.09 14.41 -5.88
N GLU A 88 45.74 13.31 -5.20
CA GLU A 88 44.34 12.77 -5.20
C GLU A 88 43.39 13.69 -4.42
N VAL A 89 43.84 14.35 -3.36
CA VAL A 89 43.04 15.36 -2.66
C VAL A 89 42.80 16.58 -3.58
N GLU A 90 43.83 17.05 -4.30
CA GLU A 90 43.65 18.12 -5.27
C GLU A 90 42.70 17.72 -6.41
N GLU A 91 42.76 16.48 -6.87
CA GLU A 91 41.93 16.01 -7.99
C GLU A 91 40.49 15.74 -7.57
N TYR A 92 40.25 15.07 -6.41
CA TYR A 92 38.92 14.55 -6.02
C TYR A 92 38.15 15.47 -5.08
N ILE A 93 38.85 16.32 -4.32
CA ILE A 93 38.23 17.20 -3.32
C ILE A 93 38.15 18.64 -3.81
N THR A 94 39.13 19.13 -4.59
CA THR A 94 39.13 20.53 -5.02
C THR A 94 38.48 20.74 -6.39
N GLN A 95 38.26 19.69 -7.17
CA GLN A 95 37.57 19.79 -8.44
C GLN A 95 36.09 19.43 -8.29
N ILE A 96 35.25 20.45 -8.34
CA ILE A 96 33.78 20.28 -8.21
C ILE A 96 33.25 19.41 -9.38
N ALA A 97 32.38 18.44 -9.06
CA ALA A 97 31.78 17.49 -10.02
C ALA A 97 32.79 16.53 -10.67
N PHE A 98 33.93 16.31 -10.07
CA PHE A 98 34.87 15.26 -10.47
C PHE A 98 34.65 14.01 -9.57
N SER A 99 34.43 12.85 -10.19
CA SER A 99 34.18 11.60 -9.47
C SER A 99 35.34 10.62 -9.55
N GLY A 100 36.01 10.40 -8.41
CA GLY A 100 37.03 9.35 -8.29
C GLY A 100 36.47 7.92 -8.42
N ALA A 101 35.15 7.74 -8.29
CA ALA A 101 34.49 6.46 -8.57
C ALA A 101 34.46 6.18 -10.07
N THR A 102 34.07 7.17 -10.88
CA THR A 102 34.07 7.04 -12.35
C THR A 102 35.45 6.72 -12.89
N GLN A 103 36.50 7.42 -12.41
CA GLN A 103 37.86 7.15 -12.81
C GLN A 103 38.33 5.74 -12.44
N PHE A 104 37.96 5.25 -11.27
CA PHE A 104 38.25 3.89 -10.84
C PHE A 104 37.55 2.84 -11.74
N LEU A 105 36.28 3.06 -12.06
CA LEU A 105 35.50 2.19 -12.95
C LEU A 105 36.09 2.16 -14.37
N GLU A 106 36.51 3.29 -14.90
CA GLU A 106 37.19 3.36 -16.22
C GLU A 106 38.51 2.60 -16.23
N LYS A 107 39.33 2.74 -15.17
CA LYS A 107 40.60 2.04 -15.04
C LYS A 107 40.46 0.54 -14.94
N TYR A 108 39.40 0.05 -14.29
CA TYR A 108 39.17 -1.36 -14.00
C TYR A 108 37.91 -1.92 -14.67
N LYS A 109 37.53 -1.38 -15.84
CA LYS A 109 36.30 -1.69 -16.57
C LYS A 109 36.02 -3.17 -16.81
N ASP A 110 37.06 -3.99 -16.94
CA ASP A 110 36.91 -5.44 -17.16
C ASP A 110 36.70 -6.24 -15.86
N LYS A 111 36.83 -5.62 -14.69
CA LYS A 111 36.81 -6.28 -13.37
C LYS A 111 35.83 -5.65 -12.38
N THR A 112 35.19 -4.53 -12.75
CA THR A 112 34.25 -3.79 -11.91
C THR A 112 33.04 -3.39 -12.72
N THR A 113 31.87 -3.35 -12.08
CA THR A 113 30.62 -2.87 -12.66
C THR A 113 30.22 -1.52 -12.04
N GLU A 114 29.39 -0.75 -12.73
CA GLU A 114 28.86 0.50 -12.18
C GLU A 114 28.12 0.29 -10.86
N ASP A 115 27.45 -0.84 -10.71
CA ASP A 115 26.70 -1.24 -9.49
C ASP A 115 27.61 -1.46 -8.26
N ASP A 116 28.92 -1.53 -8.44
CA ASP A 116 29.87 -1.73 -7.34
C ASP A 116 30.15 -0.45 -6.53
N MET A 117 29.76 0.72 -7.05
CA MET A 117 30.03 2.03 -6.44
C MET A 117 28.72 2.75 -6.12
N ILE A 118 28.73 3.46 -5.00
CA ILE A 118 27.59 4.26 -4.57
C ILE A 118 27.68 5.66 -5.20
N GLY A 119 28.87 6.30 -5.18
CA GLY A 119 29.07 7.68 -5.61
C GLY A 119 29.38 7.83 -7.09
N HIS A 120 28.58 8.63 -7.86
CA HIS A 120 28.77 8.83 -9.28
C HIS A 120 29.01 10.29 -9.69
N PHE A 121 28.54 11.28 -8.91
CA PHE A 121 28.43 12.67 -9.39
C PHE A 121 29.54 13.61 -8.92
N GLY A 122 30.37 13.22 -7.96
CA GLY A 122 31.46 14.06 -7.42
C GLY A 122 30.98 15.33 -6.68
N LEU A 123 29.73 15.34 -6.20
CA LEU A 123 29.13 16.46 -5.47
C LEU A 123 28.80 16.14 -4.01
N GLY A 124 28.73 14.87 -3.65
CA GLY A 124 28.28 14.43 -2.34
C GLY A 124 29.09 15.00 -1.16
N PHE A 125 30.43 15.09 -1.33
CA PHE A 125 31.30 15.67 -0.30
C PHE A 125 30.92 17.11 0.07
N TYR A 126 30.51 17.93 -0.91
CA TYR A 126 30.19 19.33 -0.67
C TYR A 126 28.92 19.56 0.14
N SER A 127 28.10 18.51 0.37
CA SER A 127 26.98 18.56 1.31
C SER A 127 27.42 18.84 2.73
N ALA A 128 28.65 18.52 3.10
CA ALA A 128 29.27 18.85 4.39
C ALA A 128 29.19 20.34 4.72
N PHE A 129 29.36 21.20 3.72
CA PHE A 129 29.31 22.67 3.89
C PHE A 129 27.89 23.23 4.07
N MET A 130 26.85 22.39 4.01
CA MET A 130 25.50 22.81 4.40
C MET A 130 25.37 22.93 5.92
N VAL A 131 26.14 22.13 6.67
CA VAL A 131 26.02 21.96 8.10
C VAL A 131 27.26 22.40 8.88
N ALA A 132 28.37 22.68 8.18
CA ALA A 132 29.64 23.04 8.81
C ALA A 132 30.14 24.39 8.31
N ASP A 133 30.75 25.17 9.23
CA ASP A 133 31.49 26.38 8.91
C ASP A 133 32.89 26.06 8.41
N GLU A 134 33.47 24.94 8.89
CA GLU A 134 34.79 24.45 8.48
C GLU A 134 34.74 22.92 8.32
N VAL A 135 35.40 22.41 7.28
CA VAL A 135 35.59 21.00 7.01
C VAL A 135 37.07 20.69 6.94
N GLN A 136 37.53 19.72 7.71
CA GLN A 136 38.91 19.23 7.69
C GLN A 136 38.96 17.78 7.23
N ILE A 137 39.98 17.42 6.44
CA ILE A 137 40.28 16.06 5.99
C ILE A 137 41.70 15.70 6.43
N ASP A 138 41.84 14.62 7.22
CA ASP A 138 43.08 13.95 7.48
C ASP A 138 43.10 12.59 6.77
N THR A 139 44.00 12.36 5.84
CA THR A 139 44.01 11.14 5.03
C THR A 139 45.41 10.56 4.84
N LEU A 140 45.49 9.23 4.71
CA LEU A 140 46.73 8.51 4.38
C LEU A 140 46.39 7.44 3.33
N SER A 141 47.01 7.53 2.16
CA SER A 141 46.81 6.58 1.07
C SER A 141 47.43 5.21 1.36
N TYR A 142 46.80 4.15 0.82
CA TYR A 142 47.31 2.77 0.82
C TYR A 142 48.61 2.59 0.03
N LYS A 143 48.95 3.54 -0.84
CA LYS A 143 50.11 3.49 -1.73
C LYS A 143 51.41 3.50 -0.91
N GLU A 144 52.32 2.64 -1.28
CA GLU A 144 53.63 2.52 -0.59
C GLU A 144 54.38 3.88 -0.64
N GLY A 145 54.87 4.32 0.51
CA GLY A 145 55.59 5.57 0.67
C GLY A 145 54.74 6.84 0.63
N ALA A 146 53.40 6.72 0.60
CA ALA A 146 52.49 7.85 0.70
C ALA A 146 52.70 8.60 2.03
N LYS A 147 52.62 9.93 1.98
CA LYS A 147 52.64 10.81 3.15
C LYS A 147 51.21 11.15 3.57
N PRO A 148 50.96 11.30 4.89
CA PRO A 148 49.68 11.77 5.35
C PRO A 148 49.43 13.23 4.92
N VAL A 149 48.18 13.52 4.61
CA VAL A 149 47.74 14.84 4.15
C VAL A 149 46.70 15.41 5.10
N HIS A 150 46.85 16.69 5.44
CA HIS A 150 45.83 17.47 6.11
C HIS A 150 45.34 18.55 5.16
N TRP A 151 44.02 18.64 4.97
CA TRP A 151 43.32 19.63 4.16
C TRP A 151 42.21 20.28 4.97
N ALA A 152 42.02 21.60 4.81
CA ALA A 152 40.97 22.35 5.50
C ALA A 152 40.37 23.42 4.59
N SER A 153 39.06 23.69 4.73
CA SER A 153 38.34 24.76 4.04
C SER A 153 37.14 25.24 4.84
N GLU A 154 36.89 26.55 4.79
CA GLU A 154 35.72 27.20 5.39
C GLU A 154 34.52 27.29 4.41
N GLY A 155 34.50 26.50 3.33
CA GLY A 155 33.37 26.42 2.39
C GLY A 155 33.29 27.57 1.41
N GLY A 156 34.42 28.16 1.07
CA GLY A 156 34.60 29.08 -0.02
C GLY A 156 35.40 28.45 -1.19
N THR A 157 36.10 29.30 -1.97
CA THR A 157 37.01 28.88 -3.05
C THR A 157 38.43 28.60 -2.55
N GLU A 158 38.71 28.91 -1.30
CA GLU A 158 40.02 28.78 -0.67
C GLU A 158 40.12 27.54 0.17
N TYR A 159 41.27 26.89 0.19
CA TYR A 159 41.60 25.78 1.07
C TYR A 159 43.07 25.86 1.47
N GLU A 160 43.39 25.21 2.57
CA GLU A 160 44.75 24.99 3.04
C GLU A 160 45.08 23.50 2.98
N MET A 161 46.27 23.15 2.53
CA MET A 161 46.76 21.75 2.49
C MET A 161 48.21 21.70 2.95
N GLN A 162 48.51 20.73 3.83
CA GLN A 162 49.84 20.52 4.39
C GLN A 162 50.05 19.02 4.72
N GLU A 163 51.29 18.65 5.06
CA GLU A 163 51.60 17.31 5.56
C GLU A 163 50.84 17.05 6.89
N GLY A 164 50.08 15.97 6.93
CA GLY A 164 49.27 15.59 8.08
C GLY A 164 50.02 14.72 9.11
N ASN A 165 49.30 14.22 10.08
CA ASN A 165 49.84 13.38 11.16
C ASN A 165 49.13 11.99 11.25
N LYS A 166 48.27 11.63 10.29
CA LYS A 166 47.55 10.36 10.29
C LYS A 166 48.51 9.18 10.06
N THR A 167 48.41 8.16 10.91
CA THR A 167 49.33 6.99 10.90
C THR A 167 48.72 5.75 10.33
N THR A 168 47.42 5.70 10.14
CA THR A 168 46.68 4.55 9.60
C THR A 168 46.09 4.88 8.24
N VAL A 169 46.06 3.93 7.33
CA VAL A 169 45.42 4.08 6.01
C VAL A 169 43.92 4.38 6.18
N GLY A 170 43.38 5.25 5.32
CA GLY A 170 41.99 5.66 5.33
C GLY A 170 41.83 7.18 5.46
N THR A 171 40.60 7.64 5.62
CA THR A 171 40.26 9.07 5.69
C THR A 171 39.47 9.40 6.94
N LYS A 172 39.75 10.57 7.53
CA LYS A 172 38.96 11.16 8.61
C LYS A 172 38.49 12.54 8.15
N ILE A 173 37.19 12.75 8.10
CA ILE A 173 36.54 14.02 7.82
C ILE A 173 36.00 14.57 9.13
N THR A 174 36.40 15.80 9.48
CA THR A 174 35.91 16.52 10.68
C THR A 174 35.08 17.71 10.22
N LEU A 175 33.83 17.77 10.67
CA LEU A 175 32.90 18.87 10.46
C LEU A 175 32.86 19.73 11.72
N TYR A 176 33.16 21.02 11.63
CA TYR A 176 32.88 22.01 12.64
C TYR A 176 31.50 22.61 12.35
N LEU A 177 30.50 22.14 13.13
CA LEU A 177 29.10 22.41 12.84
C LEU A 177 28.76 23.89 13.04
N ASN A 178 28.02 24.47 12.11
CA ASN A 178 27.46 25.81 12.22
C ASN A 178 26.35 25.87 13.29
N GLU A 179 25.97 27.07 13.71
CA GLU A 179 24.95 27.26 14.76
C GLU A 179 23.59 26.66 14.45
N ASP A 180 23.18 26.65 13.17
CA ASP A 180 21.89 26.10 12.74
C ASP A 180 21.86 24.56 12.70
N SER A 181 23.04 23.92 12.78
CA SER A 181 23.21 22.48 12.61
C SER A 181 23.73 21.77 13.89
N LEU A 182 23.74 22.45 15.04
CA LEU A 182 24.24 21.89 16.29
C LEU A 182 23.46 20.67 16.80
N GLU A 183 22.25 20.44 16.26
CA GLU A 183 21.47 19.24 16.55
C GLU A 183 22.24 17.95 16.19
N PHE A 184 23.09 17.98 15.16
CA PHE A 184 23.87 16.81 14.72
C PHE A 184 25.06 16.48 15.64
N ALA A 185 25.45 17.39 16.54
CA ALA A 185 26.40 17.07 17.61
C ALA A 185 25.77 16.19 18.72
N ASN A 186 24.46 16.02 18.71
CA ASN A 186 23.74 15.17 19.65
C ASN A 186 23.72 13.71 19.16
N GLU A 187 24.10 12.77 20.04
CA GLU A 187 24.18 11.34 19.69
C GLU A 187 22.83 10.76 19.24
N TYR A 188 21.71 11.14 19.89
CA TYR A 188 20.38 10.63 19.54
C TYR A 188 19.98 11.10 18.14
N ARG A 189 20.21 12.35 17.80
CA ARG A 189 19.91 12.90 16.48
C ARG A 189 20.82 12.29 15.40
N ALA A 190 22.12 12.16 15.68
CA ALA A 190 23.05 11.51 14.78
C ALA A 190 22.66 10.05 14.52
N ARG A 191 22.24 9.32 15.55
CA ARG A 191 21.74 7.94 15.44
C ARG A 191 20.50 7.86 14.57
N GLU A 192 19.50 8.71 14.81
CA GLU A 192 18.27 8.76 14.02
C GLU A 192 18.55 8.95 12.53
N VAL A 193 19.46 9.87 12.19
CA VAL A 193 19.83 10.15 10.79
C VAL A 193 20.62 8.99 10.18
N LEU A 194 21.57 8.41 10.93
CA LEU A 194 22.31 7.24 10.48
C LEU A 194 21.39 6.03 10.26
N GLU A 195 20.47 5.78 11.17
CA GLU A 195 19.48 4.70 11.03
C GLU A 195 18.55 4.95 9.84
N ARG A 196 18.17 6.19 9.57
CA ARG A 196 17.34 6.52 8.41
C ARG A 196 18.01 6.20 7.09
N TYR A 197 19.26 6.60 6.89
CA TYR A 197 19.94 6.53 5.60
C TYR A 197 20.88 5.34 5.45
N CYS A 198 21.46 4.86 6.55
CA CYS A 198 22.60 3.97 6.52
C CYS A 198 22.35 2.57 7.10
N SER A 199 21.12 2.27 7.59
CA SER A 199 20.77 1.00 8.26
C SER A 199 21.14 -0.26 7.50
N PHE A 200 21.30 -0.17 6.19
CA PHE A 200 21.56 -1.33 5.32
C PHE A 200 22.77 -1.17 4.43
N MET A 201 23.60 -0.15 4.69
CA MET A 201 24.81 0.03 3.91
C MET A 201 25.79 -1.16 4.03
N PRO A 202 26.60 -1.44 2.99
CA PRO A 202 27.40 -2.68 2.89
C PRO A 202 28.66 -2.68 3.77
N THR A 203 28.82 -1.71 4.66
CA THR A 203 29.93 -1.58 5.60
C THR A 203 29.40 -1.35 7.00
N GLU A 204 30.05 -1.96 8.02
CA GLU A 204 29.70 -1.72 9.41
C GLU A 204 29.92 -0.25 9.80
N ILE A 205 28.92 0.36 10.45
CA ILE A 205 28.92 1.76 10.85
C ILE A 205 28.71 1.85 12.36
N PHE A 206 29.65 2.47 13.05
CA PHE A 206 29.61 2.61 14.49
C PHE A 206 29.47 4.09 14.87
N LEU A 207 28.56 4.39 15.81
CA LEU A 207 28.38 5.72 16.37
C LEU A 207 28.88 5.75 17.81
N SER A 208 29.65 6.76 18.14
CA SER A 208 30.09 7.02 19.51
C SER A 208 30.09 8.52 19.84
N LYS A 209 29.99 8.84 21.13
CA LYS A 209 30.19 10.19 21.63
C LYS A 209 31.65 10.34 22.08
N ALA A 210 32.30 11.43 21.71
CA ALA A 210 33.63 11.75 22.19
C ALA A 210 33.62 11.90 23.73
N ASN A 211 34.68 11.39 24.38
CA ASN A 211 34.84 11.42 25.82
C ASN A 211 33.72 10.74 26.63
N ALA A 212 32.94 9.83 26.02
CA ALA A 212 31.94 9.04 26.76
C ALA A 212 32.63 8.11 27.77
N GLU A 213 32.04 7.99 28.94
CA GLU A 213 32.46 6.97 29.89
C GLU A 213 32.17 5.58 29.35
N PRO A 214 33.05 4.58 29.50
CA PRO A 214 32.81 3.24 29.05
C PRO A 214 31.57 2.64 29.69
N GLU A 215 30.67 2.12 28.92
CA GLU A 215 29.55 1.30 29.39
C GLU A 215 29.99 -0.17 29.51
N TYR A 216 29.39 -0.88 30.45
CA TYR A 216 29.79 -2.25 30.78
C TYR A 216 28.61 -3.19 30.67
N ASP A 217 28.86 -4.37 30.10
CA ASP A 217 27.92 -5.49 30.06
C ASP A 217 28.48 -6.65 30.91
N THR A 218 27.57 -7.38 31.57
CA THR A 218 27.94 -8.61 32.28
C THR A 218 27.42 -9.79 31.49
N ILE A 219 28.34 -10.61 31.00
CA ILE A 219 28.06 -11.79 30.14
C ILE A 219 28.57 -13.07 30.85
N ASP A 220 28.14 -14.22 30.39
CA ASP A 220 28.68 -15.48 30.85
C ASP A 220 30.17 -15.64 30.40
N GLU A 221 31.01 -16.26 31.20
CA GLU A 221 32.45 -16.32 30.94
C GLU A 221 32.77 -17.07 29.61
N ASP A 222 31.91 -18.00 29.25
CA ASP A 222 32.01 -18.77 27.99
C ASP A 222 31.69 -17.92 26.73
N ASP A 223 31.02 -16.77 26.90
CA ASP A 223 30.63 -15.83 25.82
C ASP A 223 31.68 -14.72 25.59
N VAL A 224 32.79 -14.72 26.38
CA VAL A 224 33.85 -13.72 26.24
C VAL A 224 34.68 -14.04 25.00
N LEU A 225 34.83 -13.02 24.13
CA LEU A 225 35.64 -13.09 22.92
C LEU A 225 37.09 -12.63 23.20
N ASP A 226 38.06 -13.10 22.43
CA ASP A 226 39.46 -12.67 22.49
C ASP A 226 39.63 -11.14 22.28
N THR A 227 38.64 -10.51 21.66
CA THR A 227 38.62 -9.06 21.40
C THR A 227 38.03 -8.24 22.52
N ASP A 228 37.43 -8.86 23.54
CA ASP A 228 36.77 -8.15 24.63
C ASP A 228 37.75 -7.60 25.64
N THR A 229 37.46 -6.41 26.14
CA THR A 229 38.18 -5.85 27.26
C THR A 229 37.48 -6.25 28.57
N VAL A 230 37.95 -7.31 29.20
CA VAL A 230 37.41 -7.77 30.48
C VAL A 230 37.88 -6.84 31.60
N VAL A 231 36.94 -6.29 32.37
CA VAL A 231 37.18 -5.39 33.50
C VAL A 231 37.19 -6.17 34.81
N GLU A 232 36.29 -7.13 34.96
CA GLU A 232 36.13 -7.88 36.20
C GLU A 232 35.56 -9.28 35.92
N HIS A 233 36.02 -10.31 36.62
CA HIS A 233 35.41 -11.65 36.65
C HIS A 233 34.51 -11.75 37.89
N ILE A 234 33.25 -12.12 37.70
CA ILE A 234 32.21 -12.20 38.72
C ILE A 234 31.81 -13.67 38.90
N THR A 235 31.85 -14.17 40.12
CA THR A 235 31.32 -15.50 40.45
C THR A 235 30.03 -15.29 41.25
N GLU A 236 28.89 -15.66 40.62
CA GLU A 236 27.58 -15.64 41.30
C GLU A 236 27.37 -16.99 42.00
N GLU A 237 27.31 -16.95 43.35
CA GLU A 237 26.92 -18.13 44.11
C GLU A 237 25.42 -18.42 43.96
N PRO A 238 25.00 -19.70 43.92
CA PRO A 238 23.60 -20.07 43.88
C PRO A 238 22.84 -19.45 45.06
N LYS A 239 21.63 -18.99 44.80
CA LYS A 239 20.76 -18.47 45.87
C LYS A 239 20.44 -19.57 46.87
N GLU A 240 20.31 -19.22 48.20
CA GLU A 240 19.97 -20.16 49.28
C GLU A 240 18.77 -21.00 48.89
N GLY A 241 19.01 -22.31 48.64
CA GLY A 241 17.97 -23.29 48.29
C GLY A 241 18.00 -23.78 46.85
N GLU A 242 18.88 -23.27 45.98
CA GLU A 242 19.10 -23.80 44.63
C GLU A 242 20.38 -24.69 44.58
N GLU A 243 20.26 -25.94 44.20
CA GLU A 243 21.42 -26.82 43.91
C GLU A 243 21.92 -26.49 42.51
N GLY A 244 23.11 -25.86 42.41
CA GLY A 244 23.77 -25.55 41.12
C GLY A 244 25.24 -25.19 41.32
N GLU A 245 26.04 -25.34 40.29
CA GLU A 245 27.42 -24.83 40.28
C GLU A 245 27.45 -23.29 40.20
N PRO A 246 28.42 -22.63 40.80
CA PRO A 246 28.58 -21.17 40.71
C PRO A 246 28.67 -20.73 39.25
N LYS A 247 27.84 -19.76 38.82
CA LYS A 247 27.90 -19.21 37.48
C LYS A 247 29.02 -18.21 37.40
N LYS A 248 29.92 -18.44 36.46
CA LYS A 248 31.04 -17.52 36.17
C LYS A 248 30.60 -16.53 35.12
N LYS A 249 30.72 -15.24 35.43
CA LYS A 249 30.42 -14.11 34.54
C LYS A 249 31.62 -13.20 34.42
N ALA A 250 31.72 -12.54 33.30
CA ALA A 250 32.72 -11.50 33.05
C ALA A 250 32.01 -10.15 32.81
N LYS A 251 32.50 -9.12 33.46
CA LYS A 251 32.12 -7.74 33.14
C LYS A 251 33.07 -7.23 32.08
N ILE A 252 32.54 -6.97 30.90
CA ILE A 252 33.30 -6.45 29.77
C ILE A 252 32.91 -5.03 29.44
N VAL A 253 33.79 -4.31 28.75
CA VAL A 253 33.42 -3.04 28.11
C VAL A 253 32.38 -3.40 27.03
N ARG A 254 31.24 -2.69 27.03
CA ARG A 254 30.17 -2.95 26.06
C ARG A 254 30.72 -2.96 24.64
N ARG A 255 30.42 -4.01 23.90
CA ARG A 255 30.82 -4.13 22.49
C ARG A 255 30.10 -3.06 21.66
N PRO A 256 30.80 -2.35 20.76
CA PRO A 256 30.16 -1.43 19.86
C PRO A 256 29.19 -2.19 18.95
N VAL A 257 27.95 -1.69 18.83
CA VAL A 257 26.93 -2.27 17.96
C VAL A 257 26.89 -1.50 16.64
N SER A 258 27.01 -2.21 15.53
CA SER A 258 26.86 -1.61 14.21
C SER A 258 25.41 -1.13 14.00
N ILE A 259 25.26 0.09 13.46
CA ILE A 259 23.98 0.64 13.02
C ILE A 259 23.53 -0.04 11.74
N SER A 260 24.47 -0.40 10.85
CA SER A 260 24.17 -1.02 9.55
C SER A 260 24.10 -2.55 9.66
N ASP A 261 23.11 -3.11 8.96
CA ASP A 261 23.00 -4.51 8.64
C ASP A 261 23.57 -4.72 7.23
N THR A 262 24.80 -5.21 7.15
CA THR A 262 25.54 -5.31 5.88
C THR A 262 25.02 -6.39 4.93
N HIS A 263 24.16 -7.29 5.43
CA HIS A 263 23.57 -8.40 4.67
C HIS A 263 22.05 -8.42 4.87
N PRO A 264 21.34 -7.38 4.43
CA PRO A 264 19.90 -7.28 4.66
C PRO A 264 19.16 -8.45 3.99
N LEU A 265 18.00 -8.79 4.57
CA LEU A 265 17.24 -9.98 4.19
C LEU A 265 16.93 -10.06 2.68
N TRP A 266 16.67 -8.93 2.02
CA TRP A 266 16.36 -8.90 0.59
C TRP A 266 17.54 -9.24 -0.33
N THR A 267 18.77 -9.23 0.18
CA THR A 267 19.96 -9.63 -0.61
C THR A 267 20.21 -11.12 -0.57
N LYS A 268 19.59 -11.86 0.38
CA LYS A 268 19.72 -13.30 0.54
C LYS A 268 18.89 -14.04 -0.50
N ASN A 269 19.25 -15.29 -0.77
CA ASN A 269 18.42 -16.15 -1.62
C ASN A 269 17.11 -16.48 -0.87
N PRO A 270 15.91 -16.34 -1.50
CA PRO A 270 14.65 -16.68 -0.86
C PRO A 270 14.57 -18.09 -0.28
N SER A 271 15.31 -19.06 -0.86
CA SER A 271 15.35 -20.44 -0.38
C SER A 271 16.12 -20.63 0.94
N GLU A 272 16.91 -19.64 1.35
CA GLU A 272 17.71 -19.65 2.58
C GLU A 272 17.01 -18.90 3.72
N CYS A 273 15.88 -18.24 3.43
CA CYS A 273 15.14 -17.42 4.38
C CYS A 273 13.96 -18.20 4.98
N THR A 274 13.84 -18.15 6.30
CA THR A 274 12.74 -18.75 7.04
C THR A 274 11.55 -17.77 7.19
N LYS A 275 10.38 -18.28 7.59
CA LYS A 275 9.23 -17.44 7.90
C LYS A 275 9.55 -16.41 9.00
N ASP A 276 10.29 -16.83 10.01
CA ASP A 276 10.63 -15.97 11.16
C ASP A 276 11.58 -14.84 10.73
N ASP A 277 12.52 -15.09 9.82
CA ASP A 277 13.38 -14.05 9.23
C ASP A 277 12.55 -12.93 8.58
N TYR A 278 11.50 -13.29 7.82
CA TYR A 278 10.64 -12.29 7.18
C TYR A 278 9.79 -11.50 8.18
N ILE A 279 9.30 -12.15 9.23
CA ILE A 279 8.49 -11.49 10.26
C ILE A 279 9.37 -10.55 11.10
N ASP A 280 10.55 -10.98 11.50
CA ASP A 280 11.47 -10.18 12.30
C ASP A 280 11.99 -8.99 11.50
N PHE A 281 12.30 -9.20 10.22
CA PHE A 281 12.65 -8.12 9.31
C PHE A 281 11.51 -7.10 9.16
N TYR A 282 10.25 -7.56 8.99
CA TYR A 282 9.08 -6.70 8.91
C TYR A 282 8.91 -5.84 10.18
N ARG A 283 9.02 -6.45 11.35
CA ARG A 283 8.93 -5.77 12.64
C ARG A 283 10.04 -4.74 12.82
N LYS A 284 11.28 -5.12 12.48
CA LYS A 284 12.46 -4.25 12.57
C LYS A 284 12.33 -3.01 11.68
N VAL A 285 11.92 -3.17 10.42
CA VAL A 285 11.93 -2.08 9.42
C VAL A 285 10.71 -1.17 9.52
N PHE A 286 9.54 -1.73 9.85
CA PHE A 286 8.27 -0.98 9.83
C PHE A 286 7.73 -0.68 11.22
N MET A 287 8.37 -1.18 12.28
CA MET A 287 7.91 -1.04 13.68
C MET A 287 6.45 -1.47 13.86
N ASP A 288 6.03 -2.45 13.06
CA ASP A 288 4.67 -3.00 13.05
C ASP A 288 4.69 -4.41 13.62
N TYR A 289 4.01 -4.59 14.76
CA TYR A 289 3.95 -5.87 15.47
C TYR A 289 2.83 -6.79 14.98
N LYS A 290 1.92 -6.29 14.12
CA LYS A 290 0.92 -7.14 13.46
C LYS A 290 1.63 -7.98 12.40
N GLU A 291 1.35 -9.28 12.36
CA GLU A 291 1.93 -10.12 11.32
C GLU A 291 1.34 -9.77 9.95
N PRO A 292 2.19 -9.67 8.90
CA PRO A 292 1.70 -9.51 7.53
C PRO A 292 0.96 -10.77 7.08
N LEU A 293 0.01 -10.62 6.17
CA LEU A 293 -0.75 -11.75 5.61
C LEU A 293 0.19 -12.71 4.85
N PHE A 294 1.02 -12.16 4.00
CA PHE A 294 2.07 -12.86 3.25
C PHE A 294 3.06 -11.83 2.68
N TRP A 295 4.07 -12.31 1.97
CA TRP A 295 5.09 -11.47 1.33
C TRP A 295 5.53 -12.02 -0.03
N ILE A 296 6.19 -11.15 -0.78
CA ILE A 296 6.83 -11.45 -2.05
C ILE A 296 8.29 -11.07 -1.94
N HIS A 297 9.20 -12.03 -2.05
CA HIS A 297 10.62 -11.76 -2.17
C HIS A 297 10.96 -11.58 -3.64
N LEU A 298 11.37 -10.37 -4.02
CA LEU A 298 11.79 -9.99 -5.35
C LEU A 298 13.28 -10.26 -5.50
N ASN A 299 13.67 -10.99 -6.54
CA ASN A 299 15.07 -11.22 -6.90
C ASN A 299 15.16 -11.35 -8.42
N MET A 300 15.77 -10.37 -9.06
CA MET A 300 15.95 -10.31 -10.51
C MET A 300 17.28 -9.66 -10.85
N ASP A 301 18.06 -10.32 -11.69
CA ASP A 301 19.37 -9.85 -12.14
C ASP A 301 19.34 -9.37 -13.61
N TYR A 302 18.30 -9.71 -14.37
CA TYR A 302 18.14 -9.32 -15.78
C TYR A 302 16.66 -9.15 -16.15
N PRO A 303 16.27 -8.12 -16.93
CA PRO A 303 17.07 -7.11 -17.66
C PRO A 303 17.54 -5.93 -16.81
N PHE A 304 17.25 -5.90 -15.53
CA PHE A 304 17.74 -4.92 -14.56
C PHE A 304 17.87 -5.60 -13.20
N ASN A 305 18.76 -5.08 -12.38
CA ASN A 305 19.01 -5.60 -11.05
C ASN A 305 17.96 -5.04 -10.09
N LEU A 306 17.08 -5.92 -9.57
CA LEU A 306 16.02 -5.55 -8.62
C LEU A 306 15.90 -6.59 -7.54
N LYS A 307 16.12 -6.19 -6.31
CA LYS A 307 15.91 -7.01 -5.11
C LYS A 307 14.92 -6.33 -4.18
N GLY A 308 14.23 -7.10 -3.36
CA GLY A 308 13.30 -6.49 -2.42
C GLY A 308 12.34 -7.47 -1.77
N ILE A 309 11.58 -6.97 -0.81
CA ILE A 309 10.52 -7.74 -0.17
C ILE A 309 9.29 -6.84 -0.06
N LEU A 310 8.18 -7.28 -0.62
CA LEU A 310 6.88 -6.62 -0.48
C LEU A 310 6.01 -7.42 0.48
N TYR A 311 5.47 -6.76 1.48
CA TYR A 311 4.57 -7.32 2.48
C TYR A 311 3.16 -6.83 2.27
N PHE A 312 2.20 -7.75 2.40
CA PHE A 312 0.78 -7.47 2.44
C PHE A 312 0.36 -7.33 3.90
N PRO A 313 0.21 -6.11 4.42
CA PRO A 313 -0.16 -5.90 5.81
C PRO A 313 -1.62 -6.30 6.03
N LYS A 314 -1.96 -6.70 7.26
CA LYS A 314 -3.35 -6.82 7.68
C LYS A 314 -3.87 -5.41 7.99
N ILE A 315 -4.77 -4.90 7.15
CA ILE A 315 -5.33 -3.55 7.26
C ILE A 315 -6.61 -3.62 8.12
N ASN A 316 -6.67 -2.80 9.15
CA ASN A 316 -7.91 -2.57 9.88
C ASN A 316 -8.49 -1.23 9.40
N THR A 317 -9.46 -1.30 8.46
CA THR A 317 -10.05 -0.14 7.79
C THR A 317 -10.77 0.84 8.71
N GLU A 318 -11.05 0.45 9.95
CA GLU A 318 -11.73 1.33 10.92
C GLU A 318 -10.78 2.32 11.61
N TYR A 319 -9.48 1.99 11.74
CA TYR A 319 -8.54 2.75 12.57
C TYR A 319 -7.17 3.00 11.93
N ASP A 320 -6.79 2.27 10.89
CA ASP A 320 -5.47 2.41 10.27
C ASP A 320 -5.54 3.34 9.06
N SER A 321 -4.56 4.24 8.93
CA SER A 321 -4.33 4.93 7.66
C SER A 321 -3.98 3.89 6.60
N ILE A 322 -4.64 3.95 5.46
CA ILE A 322 -4.46 3.00 4.35
C ILE A 322 -3.09 3.19 3.65
N GLU A 323 -2.27 4.13 4.12
CA GLU A 323 -0.96 4.38 3.54
C GLU A 323 0.07 3.33 3.99
N GLY A 324 0.48 2.51 3.04
CA GLY A 324 1.64 1.63 3.18
C GLY A 324 2.94 2.42 3.19
N LYS A 325 4.04 1.72 3.37
CA LYS A 325 5.37 2.32 3.34
C LYS A 325 6.34 1.44 2.55
N ILE A 326 6.66 1.85 1.32
CA ILE A 326 7.66 1.17 0.50
C ILE A 326 8.92 2.03 0.46
N LYS A 327 9.99 1.50 1.03
CA LYS A 327 11.30 2.14 1.10
C LYS A 327 12.11 1.78 -0.14
N LEU A 328 12.58 2.79 -0.87
CA LEU A 328 13.45 2.61 -2.03
C LEU A 328 14.91 2.76 -1.64
N TYR A 329 15.71 1.81 -2.09
CA TYR A 329 17.17 1.79 -1.95
C TYR A 329 17.82 1.72 -3.33
N ASN A 330 19.05 2.16 -3.39
CA ASN A 330 19.96 1.98 -4.51
C ASN A 330 21.34 1.56 -3.94
N ASN A 331 21.77 0.35 -4.23
CA ASN A 331 22.97 -0.24 -3.61
C ASN A 331 22.91 -0.20 -2.07
N GLN A 332 21.78 -0.62 -1.49
CA GLN A 332 21.55 -0.63 -0.03
C GLN A 332 21.53 0.77 0.63
N VAL A 333 21.63 1.86 -0.16
CA VAL A 333 21.53 3.23 0.31
C VAL A 333 20.09 3.71 0.20
N PHE A 334 19.54 4.22 1.28
CA PHE A 334 18.16 4.73 1.30
C PHE A 334 18.01 5.98 0.41
N ILE A 335 17.01 5.97 -0.44
CA ILE A 335 16.67 7.06 -1.37
C ILE A 335 15.47 7.83 -0.84
N ALA A 336 14.31 7.20 -0.78
CA ALA A 336 13.07 7.81 -0.32
C ALA A 336 11.99 6.77 -0.04
N ASP A 337 10.89 7.21 0.56
CA ASP A 337 9.69 6.40 0.76
C ASP A 337 8.66 6.68 -0.36
N ASN A 338 7.90 5.65 -0.76
CA ASN A 338 6.70 5.73 -1.60
C ASN A 338 6.86 6.53 -2.92
N ILE A 339 7.94 6.27 -3.67
CA ILE A 339 8.17 6.95 -4.95
C ILE A 339 7.16 6.47 -5.99
N LYS A 340 6.22 7.33 -6.37
CA LYS A 340 5.09 7.04 -7.28
C LYS A 340 5.51 6.61 -8.68
N GLU A 341 6.67 7.04 -9.11
CA GLU A 341 7.23 6.70 -10.41
C GLU A 341 7.61 5.22 -10.52
N VAL A 342 8.08 4.61 -9.42
CA VAL A 342 8.52 3.20 -9.36
C VAL A 342 7.41 2.29 -8.89
N ILE A 343 6.61 2.77 -7.95
CA ILE A 343 5.58 1.96 -7.29
C ILE A 343 4.22 2.32 -7.88
N PRO A 344 3.53 1.39 -8.54
CA PRO A 344 2.16 1.60 -8.98
C PRO A 344 1.24 2.07 -7.85
N GLU A 345 0.39 3.05 -8.12
CA GLU A 345 -0.46 3.70 -7.11
C GLU A 345 -1.26 2.70 -6.27
N PHE A 346 -1.78 1.64 -6.90
CA PHE A 346 -2.58 0.62 -6.20
C PHE A 346 -1.76 -0.27 -5.25
N LEU A 347 -0.43 -0.30 -5.39
CA LEU A 347 0.47 -1.04 -4.50
C LEU A 347 0.98 -0.20 -3.33
N MET A 348 0.65 1.10 -3.27
CA MET A 348 1.11 1.98 -2.19
C MET A 348 0.49 1.67 -0.81
N VAL A 349 -0.45 0.76 -0.74
CA VAL A 349 -0.99 0.21 0.52
C VAL A 349 -0.07 -0.86 1.13
N LEU A 350 0.89 -1.36 0.35
CA LEU A 350 1.85 -2.37 0.80
C LEU A 350 2.96 -1.74 1.65
N LYS A 351 3.59 -2.57 2.47
CA LYS A 351 4.85 -2.24 3.13
C LYS A 351 5.97 -3.03 2.44
N GLY A 352 7.13 -2.42 2.25
CA GLY A 352 8.18 -3.14 1.56
C GLY A 352 9.49 -2.39 1.47
N VAL A 353 10.45 -3.10 0.94
CA VAL A 353 11.78 -2.60 0.59
C VAL A 353 12.05 -2.99 -0.85
N ILE A 354 12.52 -2.06 -1.65
CA ILE A 354 12.96 -2.26 -3.03
C ILE A 354 14.35 -1.67 -3.16
N ASP A 355 15.28 -2.47 -3.66
CA ASP A 355 16.66 -2.07 -3.96
C ASP A 355 16.92 -2.31 -5.45
N CYS A 356 17.20 -1.23 -6.17
CA CYS A 356 17.44 -1.28 -7.61
C CYS A 356 18.59 -0.32 -7.99
N PRO A 357 19.80 -0.84 -8.18
CA PRO A 357 20.97 -0.08 -8.58
C PRO A 357 20.82 0.67 -9.90
N ASP A 358 20.10 0.09 -10.85
CA ASP A 358 19.94 0.64 -12.22
C ASP A 358 18.97 1.83 -12.32
N LEU A 359 18.38 2.26 -11.20
CA LEU A 359 17.43 3.39 -11.23
C LEU A 359 18.13 4.71 -11.58
N PRO A 360 17.60 5.46 -12.56
CA PRO A 360 18.15 6.76 -12.96
C PRO A 360 17.84 7.83 -11.89
N LEU A 361 18.77 8.03 -10.98
CA LEU A 361 18.65 9.01 -9.90
C LEU A 361 19.10 10.41 -10.38
N ASN A 362 18.48 11.44 -9.83
CA ASN A 362 19.01 12.81 -9.94
C ASN A 362 20.31 12.97 -9.14
N VAL A 363 20.97 14.10 -9.29
CA VAL A 363 22.26 14.40 -8.63
C VAL A 363 22.16 14.31 -7.10
N SER A 364 21.04 14.74 -6.51
CA SER A 364 20.80 14.67 -5.07
C SER A 364 20.26 13.31 -4.59
N ARG A 365 20.05 12.35 -5.50
CA ARG A 365 19.43 11.04 -5.21
C ARG A 365 18.11 11.12 -4.47
N SER A 366 17.42 12.25 -4.51
CA SER A 366 16.15 12.47 -3.83
C SER A 366 14.94 12.26 -4.75
N ALA A 367 15.16 12.16 -6.05
CA ALA A 367 14.12 11.93 -7.04
C ALA A 367 14.66 11.15 -8.24
N LEU A 368 13.75 10.52 -8.96
CA LEU A 368 14.04 9.80 -10.19
C LEU A 368 13.92 10.74 -11.41
N GLN A 369 14.74 10.49 -12.41
CA GLN A 369 14.50 11.04 -13.74
C GLN A 369 13.37 10.22 -14.37
N ASN A 370 12.34 10.89 -14.89
CA ASN A 370 11.21 10.22 -15.53
C ASN A 370 11.69 9.58 -16.85
N ASP A 371 12.04 8.31 -16.77
CA ASP A 371 12.55 7.51 -17.88
C ASP A 371 11.64 6.30 -18.13
N GLY A 372 11.55 5.85 -19.37
CA GLY A 372 10.86 4.61 -19.74
C GLY A 372 11.37 3.35 -19.01
N PHE A 373 12.55 3.40 -18.41
CA PHE A 373 13.10 2.36 -17.55
C PHE A 373 12.28 2.20 -16.26
N VAL A 374 11.94 3.29 -15.59
CA VAL A 374 11.15 3.31 -14.34
C VAL A 374 9.80 2.63 -14.53
N ASN A 375 9.14 2.89 -15.68
CA ASN A 375 7.88 2.22 -16.03
C ASN A 375 8.04 0.69 -16.18
N LYS A 376 9.19 0.22 -16.70
CA LYS A 376 9.46 -1.23 -16.80
C LYS A 376 9.61 -1.88 -15.43
N VAL A 377 10.21 -1.17 -14.48
CA VAL A 377 10.30 -1.64 -13.07
C VAL A 377 8.91 -1.74 -12.46
N ALA A 378 8.08 -0.70 -12.61
CA ALA A 378 6.71 -0.69 -12.13
C ALA A 378 5.85 -1.83 -12.74
N ASP A 379 5.92 -2.03 -14.07
CA ASP A 379 5.27 -3.14 -14.78
C ASP A 379 5.72 -4.51 -14.24
N TYR A 380 7.00 -4.67 -13.95
CA TYR A 380 7.55 -5.91 -13.40
C TYR A 380 7.03 -6.18 -11.99
N ILE A 381 6.99 -5.17 -11.14
CA ILE A 381 6.47 -5.30 -9.77
C ILE A 381 4.98 -5.69 -9.83
N SER A 382 4.16 -5.00 -10.64
CA SER A 382 2.75 -5.34 -10.87
C SER A 382 2.59 -6.79 -11.31
N LYS A 383 3.43 -7.22 -12.27
CA LYS A 383 3.42 -8.60 -12.77
C LYS A 383 3.73 -9.61 -11.65
N LYS A 384 4.75 -9.36 -10.83
CA LYS A 384 5.14 -10.28 -9.74
C LYS A 384 4.08 -10.38 -8.66
N VAL A 385 3.39 -9.27 -8.36
CA VAL A 385 2.25 -9.27 -7.46
C VAL A 385 1.12 -10.14 -8.01
N ALA A 386 0.73 -9.94 -9.27
CA ALA A 386 -0.29 -10.76 -9.92
C ALA A 386 0.11 -12.25 -9.97
N ASP A 387 1.36 -12.56 -10.32
CA ASP A 387 1.87 -13.93 -10.38
C ASP A 387 1.82 -14.63 -9.00
N LYS A 388 2.14 -13.91 -7.91
CA LYS A 388 2.04 -14.44 -6.54
C LYS A 388 0.60 -14.71 -6.14
N LEU A 389 -0.31 -13.76 -6.39
CA LEU A 389 -1.73 -13.90 -6.08
C LEU A 389 -2.37 -15.07 -6.87
N ASN A 390 -2.09 -15.17 -8.17
CA ASN A 390 -2.53 -16.29 -9.01
C ASN A 390 -1.92 -17.63 -8.56
N GLY A 391 -0.68 -17.61 -8.10
CA GLY A 391 -0.03 -18.78 -7.51
C GLY A 391 -0.77 -19.28 -6.26
N MET A 392 -1.06 -18.38 -5.32
CA MET A 392 -1.82 -18.70 -4.10
C MET A 392 -3.23 -19.21 -4.44
N PHE A 393 -3.93 -18.54 -5.36
CA PHE A 393 -5.24 -18.98 -5.83
C PHE A 393 -5.26 -20.44 -6.33
N LYS A 394 -4.19 -20.87 -7.01
CA LYS A 394 -4.08 -22.22 -7.61
C LYS A 394 -3.57 -23.28 -6.64
N THR A 395 -2.63 -22.92 -5.77
CA THR A 395 -1.87 -23.90 -4.94
C THR A 395 -2.17 -23.83 -3.46
N ASP A 396 -2.77 -22.71 -2.99
CA ASP A 396 -3.07 -22.45 -1.57
C ASP A 396 -4.39 -21.68 -1.44
N ARG A 397 -5.45 -22.29 -1.99
CA ARG A 397 -6.78 -21.70 -2.09
C ARG A 397 -7.36 -21.28 -0.74
N GLU A 398 -7.16 -22.09 0.29
CA GLU A 398 -7.67 -21.85 1.64
C GLU A 398 -7.12 -20.54 2.23
N ASN A 399 -5.80 -20.34 2.17
CA ASN A 399 -5.21 -19.09 2.65
C ASN A 399 -5.57 -17.91 1.74
N TYR A 400 -5.71 -18.12 0.43
CA TYR A 400 -6.13 -17.07 -0.49
C TYR A 400 -7.54 -16.56 -0.15
N GLU A 401 -8.49 -17.44 0.12
CA GLU A 401 -9.85 -17.08 0.56
C GLU A 401 -9.85 -16.38 1.93
N LYS A 402 -9.04 -16.87 2.87
CA LYS A 402 -8.90 -16.26 4.19
C LYS A 402 -8.41 -14.82 4.14
N TYR A 403 -7.54 -14.51 3.18
CA TYR A 403 -6.99 -13.15 3.01
C TYR A 403 -7.82 -12.28 2.07
N TRP A 404 -8.79 -12.86 1.37
CA TRP A 404 -9.50 -12.19 0.28
C TRP A 404 -10.18 -10.89 0.70
N ASP A 405 -10.82 -10.86 1.85
CA ASP A 405 -11.51 -9.66 2.33
C ASP A 405 -10.53 -8.50 2.60
N ASP A 406 -9.33 -8.81 3.09
CA ASP A 406 -8.29 -7.82 3.33
C ASP A 406 -7.63 -7.31 2.03
N ILE A 407 -7.49 -8.19 1.01
CA ILE A 407 -6.74 -7.87 -0.21
C ILE A 407 -7.63 -7.44 -1.39
N SER A 408 -8.91 -7.81 -1.40
CA SER A 408 -9.81 -7.56 -2.54
C SER A 408 -9.97 -6.09 -2.91
N PRO A 409 -10.06 -5.11 -2.00
CA PRO A 409 -10.24 -3.71 -2.36
C PRO A 409 -9.07 -3.17 -3.19
N PHE A 410 -7.82 -3.48 -2.80
CA PHE A 410 -6.68 -2.99 -3.56
C PHE A 410 -6.47 -3.75 -4.88
N ILE A 411 -6.82 -5.06 -4.94
CA ILE A 411 -6.81 -5.82 -6.21
C ILE A 411 -7.82 -5.21 -7.20
N LYS A 412 -9.05 -4.93 -6.74
CA LYS A 412 -10.07 -4.25 -7.53
C LYS A 412 -9.59 -2.88 -8.01
N PHE A 413 -8.96 -2.10 -7.12
CA PHE A 413 -8.37 -0.80 -7.48
C PHE A 413 -7.26 -0.97 -8.52
N GLY A 414 -6.40 -1.98 -8.38
CA GLY A 414 -5.38 -2.32 -9.36
C GLY A 414 -5.95 -2.65 -10.72
N CYS A 415 -7.03 -3.45 -10.79
CA CYS A 415 -7.72 -3.78 -12.04
C CYS A 415 -8.32 -2.55 -12.72
N LEU A 416 -8.81 -1.58 -11.96
CA LEU A 416 -9.35 -0.32 -12.49
C LEU A 416 -8.26 0.62 -13.03
N LYS A 417 -7.04 0.57 -12.48
CA LYS A 417 -5.93 1.47 -12.84
C LYS A 417 -4.96 0.88 -13.86
N ASP A 418 -4.77 -0.42 -13.85
CA ASP A 418 -3.82 -1.15 -14.71
C ASP A 418 -4.52 -2.29 -15.44
N GLU A 419 -4.77 -2.08 -16.74
CA GLU A 419 -5.46 -3.07 -17.57
C GLU A 419 -4.68 -4.40 -17.66
N LYS A 420 -3.34 -4.36 -17.72
CA LYS A 420 -2.49 -5.57 -17.76
C LYS A 420 -2.60 -6.37 -16.46
N PHE A 421 -2.68 -5.67 -15.32
CA PHE A 421 -2.93 -6.30 -14.03
C PHE A 421 -4.33 -6.92 -13.98
N GLY A 422 -5.35 -6.20 -14.43
CA GLY A 422 -6.73 -6.68 -14.50
C GLY A 422 -6.87 -7.96 -15.34
N GLU A 423 -6.26 -8.01 -16.54
CA GLU A 423 -6.27 -9.21 -17.38
C GLU A 423 -5.59 -10.42 -16.72
N LYS A 424 -4.57 -10.19 -15.90
CA LYS A 424 -3.91 -11.27 -15.14
C LYS A 424 -4.73 -11.77 -13.96
N MET A 425 -5.50 -10.89 -13.33
CA MET A 425 -6.27 -11.21 -12.14
C MET A 425 -7.67 -11.76 -12.43
N LYS A 426 -8.20 -11.62 -13.64
CA LYS A 426 -9.58 -11.93 -13.99
C LYS A 426 -10.08 -13.31 -13.54
N ASN A 427 -9.22 -14.34 -13.61
CA ASN A 427 -9.59 -15.72 -13.26
C ASN A 427 -9.37 -16.05 -11.78
N SER A 428 -8.78 -15.16 -11.02
CA SER A 428 -8.49 -15.33 -9.59
C SER A 428 -9.25 -14.34 -8.70
N MET A 429 -10.14 -13.54 -9.29
CA MET A 429 -11.07 -12.70 -8.55
C MET A 429 -12.13 -13.56 -7.86
N LEU A 430 -12.40 -13.28 -6.60
CA LEU A 430 -13.39 -13.99 -5.81
C LEU A 430 -14.54 -13.07 -5.40
N TYR A 431 -15.70 -13.68 -5.27
CA TYR A 431 -16.93 -13.05 -4.82
C TYR A 431 -17.58 -13.95 -3.78
N LYS A 432 -18.07 -13.39 -2.69
CA LYS A 432 -18.87 -14.13 -1.72
C LYS A 432 -20.30 -14.21 -2.20
N ASN A 433 -20.89 -15.38 -2.13
CA ASN A 433 -22.32 -15.57 -2.31
C ASN A 433 -23.10 -15.34 -0.99
N LEU A 434 -24.43 -15.48 -1.03
CA LEU A 434 -25.29 -15.30 0.16
C LEU A 434 -25.01 -16.33 1.28
N ASP A 435 -24.40 -17.46 0.97
CA ASP A 435 -23.94 -18.45 1.95
C ASP A 435 -22.50 -18.20 2.42
N HIS A 436 -21.91 -17.05 2.09
CA HIS A 436 -20.52 -16.66 2.37
C HIS A 436 -19.46 -17.59 1.77
N LYS A 437 -19.79 -18.32 0.71
CA LYS A 437 -18.83 -19.13 -0.05
C LYS A 437 -18.17 -18.28 -1.12
N TYR A 438 -16.88 -18.50 -1.35
CA TYR A 438 -16.13 -17.79 -2.38
C TYR A 438 -16.26 -18.50 -3.73
N MET A 439 -16.63 -17.74 -4.75
CA MET A 439 -16.84 -18.18 -6.13
C MET A 439 -16.07 -17.30 -7.09
N THR A 440 -15.70 -17.83 -8.25
CA THR A 440 -15.18 -17.03 -9.36
C THR A 440 -16.33 -16.44 -10.19
N LEU A 441 -16.02 -15.41 -11.00
CA LEU A 441 -17.04 -14.83 -11.89
C LEU A 441 -17.57 -15.87 -12.89
N GLU A 442 -16.71 -16.79 -13.37
CA GLU A 442 -17.13 -17.88 -14.26
C GLU A 442 -18.13 -18.85 -13.60
N ASP A 443 -17.92 -19.14 -12.31
CA ASP A 443 -18.84 -19.99 -11.54
C ASP A 443 -20.20 -19.30 -11.37
N ILE A 444 -20.21 -18.02 -11.02
CA ILE A 444 -21.42 -17.20 -10.86
C ILE A 444 -22.20 -17.12 -12.18
N ILE A 445 -21.53 -16.87 -13.31
CA ILE A 445 -22.18 -16.83 -14.64
C ILE A 445 -22.79 -18.18 -15.00
N LYS A 446 -22.12 -19.28 -14.68
CA LYS A 446 -22.64 -20.63 -14.94
C LYS A 446 -23.89 -20.93 -14.09
N GLU A 447 -23.87 -20.56 -12.83
CA GLU A 447 -25.01 -20.72 -11.94
C GLU A 447 -26.19 -19.88 -12.40
N ALA A 448 -25.99 -18.57 -12.66
CA ALA A 448 -27.02 -17.67 -13.13
C ALA A 448 -27.67 -18.18 -14.46
N LYS A 449 -26.86 -18.65 -15.40
CA LYS A 449 -27.37 -19.27 -16.65
C LYS A 449 -28.14 -20.57 -16.41
N GLY A 450 -27.74 -21.34 -15.42
CA GLY A 450 -28.44 -22.56 -14.99
C GLY A 450 -29.82 -22.26 -14.40
N GLU A 451 -29.90 -21.24 -13.55
CA GLU A 451 -31.15 -20.75 -12.98
C GLU A 451 -32.10 -20.16 -14.00
N GLU A 452 -31.61 -19.36 -14.96
CA GLU A 452 -32.41 -18.85 -16.10
C GLU A 452 -32.93 -19.98 -17.00
N ALA A 453 -32.13 -21.03 -17.26
CA ALA A 453 -32.54 -22.18 -18.04
C ALA A 453 -33.56 -23.07 -17.30
N GLU A 454 -33.52 -23.18 -16.00
CA GLU A 454 -34.53 -23.88 -15.19
C GLU A 454 -35.84 -23.08 -15.08
N ALA A 455 -35.74 -21.76 -14.94
CA ALA A 455 -36.92 -20.87 -14.96
C ALA A 455 -37.64 -20.95 -16.31
N ALA A 456 -36.90 -20.86 -17.42
CA ALA A 456 -37.46 -20.99 -18.77
C ALA A 456 -38.14 -22.35 -19.04
N LYS A 457 -37.56 -23.46 -18.56
CA LYS A 457 -38.17 -24.78 -18.62
C LYS A 457 -39.45 -24.88 -17.81
N THR A 458 -39.54 -24.20 -16.69
CA THR A 458 -40.73 -24.17 -15.85
C THR A 458 -41.84 -23.35 -16.49
N GLU A 459 -41.51 -22.31 -17.26
CA GLU A 459 -42.45 -21.54 -18.08
C GLU A 459 -42.93 -22.31 -19.33
N GLU A 460 -41.99 -22.99 -20.03
CA GLU A 460 -42.38 -23.84 -21.20
C GLU A 460 -43.28 -25.01 -20.76
N ALA A 461 -43.03 -25.62 -19.62
CA ALA A 461 -43.88 -26.72 -19.11
C ALA A 461 -45.30 -26.24 -18.75
N LYS A 462 -45.48 -24.98 -18.36
CA LYS A 462 -46.80 -24.39 -18.12
C LYS A 462 -47.51 -23.93 -19.40
N THR A 463 -46.77 -23.62 -20.48
CA THR A 463 -47.32 -23.15 -21.78
C THR A 463 -47.72 -24.29 -22.72
N GLU A 464 -47.28 -25.55 -22.51
CA GLU A 464 -47.73 -26.69 -23.33
C GLU A 464 -49.15 -27.15 -23.06
N GLU A 465 -49.79 -26.75 -21.97
CA GLU A 465 -51.21 -27.05 -21.69
C GLU A 465 -52.20 -26.13 -22.40
N THR A 466 -51.77 -25.08 -23.12
CA THR A 466 -52.66 -24.14 -23.83
C THR A 466 -52.12 -23.75 -25.20
N LYS A 467 -52.05 -24.68 -26.17
CA LYS A 467 -51.90 -24.33 -27.60
C LYS A 467 -53.03 -24.90 -28.42
N THR A 468 -53.92 -24.01 -28.86
CA THR A 468 -54.66 -24.13 -30.11
C THR A 468 -54.60 -22.80 -30.87
N ASP A 469 -53.99 -22.89 -32.04
CA ASP A 469 -54.12 -22.03 -33.22
C ASP A 469 -54.17 -20.51 -33.12
N ALA A 470 -53.10 -19.84 -33.59
CA ALA A 470 -53.18 -18.63 -34.41
C ALA A 470 -51.84 -18.30 -35.10
N GLU A 471 -51.97 -17.88 -36.34
CA GLU A 471 -50.96 -17.75 -37.38
C GLU A 471 -49.87 -16.70 -37.17
N GLU A 472 -48.75 -16.94 -37.90
CA GLU A 472 -47.57 -16.10 -38.09
C GLU A 472 -47.86 -14.62 -38.44
N SER A 473 -47.16 -13.72 -37.72
CA SER A 473 -46.72 -12.47 -38.32
C SER A 473 -45.24 -12.24 -37.96
N LYS A 474 -44.41 -12.23 -39.00
CA LYS A 474 -42.98 -11.86 -38.94
C LYS A 474 -42.87 -10.36 -38.79
N ASP A 475 -42.32 -9.91 -37.67
CA ASP A 475 -41.60 -8.66 -37.62
C ASP A 475 -40.20 -8.92 -37.06
N ALA A 476 -39.19 -8.54 -37.88
CA ALA A 476 -37.80 -8.67 -37.55
C ALA A 476 -37.37 -7.39 -36.80
N ASP A 477 -37.61 -7.35 -35.51
CA ASP A 477 -36.86 -6.47 -34.62
C ASP A 477 -35.68 -7.24 -34.05
N ALA A 478 -34.52 -6.60 -34.04
CA ALA A 478 -33.28 -7.14 -33.51
C ALA A 478 -33.51 -7.55 -32.05
N LYS A 479 -33.48 -8.87 -31.78
CA LYS A 479 -33.41 -9.38 -30.41
C LYS A 479 -32.11 -8.80 -29.81
N GLU A 480 -32.21 -7.83 -28.92
CA GLU A 480 -31.14 -7.60 -27.95
C GLU A 480 -30.87 -8.94 -27.25
N GLU A 481 -29.64 -9.44 -27.33
CA GLU A 481 -29.25 -10.65 -26.60
C GLU A 481 -29.49 -10.39 -25.11
N GLU A 482 -30.38 -11.17 -24.51
CA GLU A 482 -30.76 -11.04 -23.12
C GLU A 482 -29.53 -11.34 -22.25
N LYS A 483 -29.06 -10.31 -21.54
CA LYS A 483 -27.85 -10.39 -20.71
C LYS A 483 -28.12 -11.21 -19.47
N THR A 484 -27.17 -12.06 -19.09
CA THR A 484 -27.23 -12.82 -17.84
C THR A 484 -27.20 -11.86 -16.66
N ARG A 485 -28.21 -11.92 -15.80
CA ARG A 485 -28.38 -11.05 -14.63
C ARG A 485 -27.64 -11.63 -13.43
N ILE A 486 -26.77 -10.85 -12.82
CA ILE A 486 -26.06 -11.19 -11.59
C ILE A 486 -26.54 -10.23 -10.50
N PHE A 487 -27.12 -10.78 -9.44
CA PHE A 487 -27.60 -9.97 -8.33
C PHE A 487 -26.50 -9.73 -7.30
N TYR A 488 -26.55 -8.57 -6.62
CA TYR A 488 -25.57 -8.24 -5.59
C TYR A 488 -26.18 -7.49 -4.40
N VAL A 489 -25.52 -7.64 -3.24
CA VAL A 489 -25.87 -7.05 -1.95
C VAL A 489 -24.76 -6.08 -1.53
N THR A 490 -25.12 -4.91 -1.03
CA THR A 490 -24.17 -3.92 -0.51
C THR A 490 -24.17 -3.81 1.01
N ASP A 491 -25.27 -4.18 1.66
CA ASP A 491 -25.42 -4.18 3.12
C ASP A 491 -26.36 -5.32 3.52
N GLU A 492 -25.77 -6.38 4.10
CA GLU A 492 -26.51 -7.59 4.47
C GLU A 492 -27.56 -7.35 5.57
N VAL A 493 -27.32 -6.40 6.47
CA VAL A 493 -28.25 -6.08 7.56
C VAL A 493 -29.45 -5.31 7.01
N GLN A 494 -29.19 -4.24 6.26
CA GLN A 494 -30.24 -3.39 5.71
C GLN A 494 -31.06 -4.14 4.65
N GLN A 495 -30.39 -4.95 3.80
CA GLN A 495 -31.04 -5.70 2.73
C GLN A 495 -31.52 -7.10 3.12
N SER A 496 -31.56 -7.41 4.42
CA SER A 496 -31.88 -8.74 4.92
C SER A 496 -33.23 -9.28 4.46
N GLN A 497 -34.24 -8.42 4.27
CA GLN A 497 -35.55 -8.80 3.75
C GLN A 497 -35.44 -9.36 2.32
N TYR A 498 -34.69 -8.67 1.46
CA TYR A 498 -34.48 -9.09 0.06
C TYR A 498 -33.64 -10.38 0.01
N ILE A 499 -32.60 -10.49 0.83
CA ILE A 499 -31.77 -11.70 0.95
C ILE A 499 -32.64 -12.92 1.32
N ASN A 500 -33.54 -12.77 2.29
CA ASN A 500 -34.41 -13.86 2.69
C ASN A 500 -35.38 -14.28 1.58
N MET A 501 -35.92 -13.33 0.80
CA MET A 501 -36.78 -13.61 -0.35
C MET A 501 -36.01 -14.38 -1.43
N PHE A 502 -34.78 -13.99 -1.75
CA PHE A 502 -33.92 -14.67 -2.72
C PHE A 502 -33.61 -16.10 -2.28
N LYS A 503 -33.16 -16.28 -1.03
CA LYS A 503 -32.89 -17.62 -0.48
C LYS A 503 -34.13 -18.53 -0.46
N ALA A 504 -35.31 -17.99 -0.18
CA ALA A 504 -36.56 -18.77 -0.17
C ALA A 504 -36.92 -19.26 -1.59
N GLN A 505 -36.50 -18.58 -2.63
CA GLN A 505 -36.70 -18.97 -4.04
C GLN A 505 -35.50 -19.75 -4.62
N GLY A 506 -34.49 -20.07 -3.82
CA GLY A 506 -33.29 -20.77 -4.26
C GLY A 506 -32.39 -19.92 -5.18
N GLN A 507 -32.56 -18.61 -5.15
CA GLN A 507 -31.72 -17.67 -5.90
C GLN A 507 -30.54 -17.19 -5.09
N ASP A 508 -29.42 -16.89 -5.75
CA ASP A 508 -28.19 -16.41 -5.13
C ASP A 508 -27.87 -14.98 -5.54
N ALA A 509 -27.02 -14.33 -4.77
CA ALA A 509 -26.47 -12.99 -5.05
C ALA A 509 -25.06 -12.89 -4.48
N ILE A 510 -24.25 -11.98 -5.00
CA ILE A 510 -22.90 -11.74 -4.51
C ILE A 510 -22.86 -10.57 -3.52
N ILE A 511 -21.99 -10.66 -2.52
CA ILE A 511 -21.83 -9.65 -1.47
C ILE A 511 -20.71 -8.69 -1.86
N LEU A 512 -21.03 -7.41 -2.03
CA LEU A 512 -20.15 -6.34 -2.47
C LEU A 512 -20.29 -5.13 -1.52
N THR A 513 -19.53 -5.11 -0.44
CA THR A 513 -19.70 -4.14 0.66
C THR A 513 -18.75 -2.94 0.59
N HIS A 514 -17.77 -2.93 -0.29
CA HIS A 514 -16.78 -1.87 -0.41
C HIS A 514 -17.20 -0.77 -1.38
N ASN A 515 -16.86 0.49 -1.09
CA ASN A 515 -17.15 1.62 -1.97
C ASN A 515 -16.57 1.48 -3.37
N ILE A 516 -15.47 0.74 -3.54
CA ILE A 516 -14.84 0.47 -4.83
C ILE A 516 -15.68 -0.45 -5.72
N ASP A 517 -16.56 -1.25 -5.13
CA ASP A 517 -17.33 -2.27 -5.85
C ASP A 517 -18.24 -1.68 -6.91
N SER A 518 -18.78 -0.50 -6.68
CA SER A 518 -19.62 0.21 -7.64
C SER A 518 -18.88 0.53 -8.95
N ALA A 519 -17.65 1.06 -8.85
CA ALA A 519 -16.79 1.30 -10.02
C ALA A 519 -16.33 -0.01 -10.65
N PHE A 520 -16.09 -1.02 -9.82
CA PHE A 520 -15.63 -2.32 -10.27
C PHE A 520 -16.71 -3.11 -11.04
N ILE A 521 -17.97 -3.04 -10.62
CA ILE A 521 -19.11 -3.58 -11.37
C ILE A 521 -19.17 -2.99 -12.79
N THR A 522 -19.05 -1.68 -12.91
CA THR A 522 -19.04 -1.00 -14.22
C THR A 522 -17.88 -1.49 -15.09
N TYR A 523 -16.70 -1.68 -14.51
CA TYR A 523 -15.55 -2.28 -15.21
C TYR A 523 -15.85 -3.72 -15.68
N LEU A 524 -16.47 -4.55 -14.83
CA LEU A 524 -16.82 -5.93 -15.20
C LEU A 524 -17.83 -5.97 -16.35
N GLU A 525 -18.88 -5.14 -16.34
CA GLU A 525 -19.87 -5.06 -17.43
C GLU A 525 -19.26 -4.58 -18.75
N GLN A 526 -18.24 -3.73 -18.71
CA GLN A 526 -17.49 -3.32 -19.91
C GLN A 526 -16.65 -4.46 -20.49
N LYS A 527 -16.08 -5.31 -19.64
CA LYS A 527 -15.26 -6.46 -20.04
C LYS A 527 -16.10 -7.68 -20.41
N HIS A 528 -17.27 -7.83 -19.81
CA HIS A 528 -18.22 -8.95 -19.98
C HIS A 528 -19.57 -8.38 -20.41
N GLN A 529 -19.71 -8.09 -21.71
CA GLN A 529 -20.92 -7.47 -22.26
C GLN A 529 -22.16 -8.37 -22.16
N GLU A 530 -21.94 -9.68 -21.96
CA GLU A 530 -22.96 -10.71 -21.76
C GLU A 530 -23.59 -10.72 -20.36
N VAL A 531 -23.05 -9.95 -19.38
CA VAL A 531 -23.58 -9.89 -18.01
C VAL A 531 -24.09 -8.50 -17.68
N GLN A 532 -25.03 -8.44 -16.73
CA GLN A 532 -25.54 -7.22 -16.11
C GLN A 532 -25.63 -7.44 -14.60
N PHE A 533 -25.07 -6.50 -13.83
CA PHE A 533 -25.18 -6.54 -12.39
C PHE A 533 -26.36 -5.69 -11.89
N LEU A 534 -27.22 -6.30 -11.08
CA LEU A 534 -28.39 -5.66 -10.49
C LEU A 534 -28.33 -5.78 -8.97
N ARG A 535 -28.55 -4.67 -8.26
CA ARG A 535 -28.64 -4.76 -6.82
C ARG A 535 -29.94 -5.48 -6.44
N ILE A 536 -29.91 -6.29 -5.38
CA ILE A 536 -31.00 -7.15 -4.96
C ILE A 536 -32.32 -6.42 -4.72
N ASP A 537 -32.26 -5.09 -4.49
CA ASP A 537 -33.41 -4.21 -4.28
C ASP A 537 -33.64 -3.20 -5.44
N ALA A 538 -33.05 -3.45 -6.60
CA ALA A 538 -33.19 -2.53 -7.76
C ALA A 538 -34.56 -2.62 -8.43
N ASP A 539 -35.14 -3.80 -8.51
CA ASP A 539 -36.52 -4.05 -8.97
C ASP A 539 -37.01 -5.38 -8.39
N VAL A 540 -38.31 -5.59 -8.45
CA VAL A 540 -38.90 -6.90 -8.07
C VAL A 540 -38.71 -7.87 -9.21
N HIS A 541 -37.86 -8.87 -9.01
CA HIS A 541 -37.60 -9.89 -10.01
C HIS A 541 -38.86 -10.74 -10.27
N ASP A 542 -39.05 -11.17 -11.54
CA ASP A 542 -40.26 -11.91 -11.92
C ASP A 542 -40.38 -13.24 -11.19
N SER A 543 -39.26 -13.87 -10.80
CA SER A 543 -39.29 -15.09 -9.97
C SER A 543 -39.94 -14.89 -8.57
N LEU A 544 -40.00 -13.66 -8.07
CA LEU A 544 -40.59 -13.31 -6.79
C LEU A 544 -42.08 -13.00 -6.89
N LYS A 545 -42.64 -12.93 -8.11
CA LYS A 545 -44.02 -12.58 -8.40
C LYS A 545 -44.86 -13.81 -8.70
N ASP A 546 -46.13 -13.74 -8.36
CA ASP A 546 -47.15 -14.64 -8.89
C ASP A 546 -47.74 -14.07 -10.18
N GLU A 547 -48.02 -14.92 -11.12
CA GLU A 547 -48.70 -14.50 -12.36
C GLU A 547 -50.13 -14.08 -12.08
N VAL A 548 -50.55 -12.97 -12.67
CA VAL A 548 -51.97 -12.53 -12.64
C VAL A 548 -52.66 -13.16 -13.82
N ALA A 549 -53.65 -14.04 -13.56
CA ALA A 549 -54.42 -14.67 -14.60
C ALA A 549 -55.13 -13.62 -15.51
N GLU A 550 -55.30 -13.94 -16.78
CA GLU A 550 -55.85 -12.96 -17.76
C GLU A 550 -57.22 -12.43 -17.40
N ASP A 551 -58.06 -13.30 -16.82
CA ASP A 551 -59.39 -12.96 -16.31
C ASP A 551 -59.40 -12.08 -15.03
N GLU A 552 -58.30 -12.03 -14.29
CA GLU A 552 -58.13 -11.18 -13.12
C GLU A 552 -57.49 -9.83 -13.41
N LYS A 553 -56.90 -9.63 -14.58
CA LYS A 553 -56.16 -8.40 -14.93
C LYS A 553 -56.95 -7.09 -14.75
N GLU A 554 -58.24 -7.08 -15.15
CA GLU A 554 -59.06 -5.87 -14.98
C GLU A 554 -59.36 -5.53 -13.50
N GLU A 555 -59.59 -6.54 -12.69
CA GLU A 555 -59.84 -6.38 -11.27
C GLU A 555 -58.55 -5.98 -10.50
N PHE A 556 -57.45 -6.61 -10.88
CA PHE A 556 -56.12 -6.26 -10.34
C PHE A 556 -55.73 -4.80 -10.68
N GLN A 557 -56.02 -4.33 -11.91
CA GLN A 557 -55.75 -2.94 -12.30
C GLN A 557 -56.60 -1.95 -11.47
N LYS A 558 -57.87 -2.25 -11.23
CA LYS A 558 -58.72 -1.40 -10.36
C LYS A 558 -58.19 -1.38 -8.90
N THR A 559 -57.67 -2.49 -8.42
CA THR A 559 -57.04 -2.60 -7.11
C THR A 559 -55.78 -1.75 -7.05
N THR A 560 -54.95 -1.84 -8.08
CA THR A 560 -53.73 -1.04 -8.23
C THR A 560 -54.05 0.47 -8.22
N ASP A 561 -54.93 0.92 -9.07
CA ASP A 561 -55.32 2.35 -9.16
C ASP A 561 -55.83 2.86 -7.81
N SER A 562 -56.63 2.07 -7.12
CA SER A 562 -57.15 2.39 -5.80
C SER A 562 -56.06 2.52 -4.72
N LEU A 563 -55.10 1.58 -4.68
CA LEU A 563 -53.99 1.64 -3.71
C LEU A 563 -53.07 2.83 -4.00
N VAL A 564 -52.77 3.09 -5.25
CA VAL A 564 -52.00 4.27 -5.66
C VAL A 564 -52.64 5.56 -5.17
N GLU A 565 -53.97 5.71 -5.36
CA GLU A 565 -54.71 6.89 -4.88
C GLU A 565 -54.70 7.01 -3.36
N ILE A 566 -54.93 5.91 -2.62
CA ILE A 566 -54.92 5.88 -1.17
C ILE A 566 -53.56 6.31 -0.63
N PHE A 567 -52.45 5.68 -1.12
CA PHE A 567 -51.11 5.99 -0.61
C PHE A 567 -50.68 7.42 -0.93
N ARG A 568 -50.93 7.92 -2.14
CA ARG A 568 -50.63 9.33 -2.50
C ARG A 568 -51.36 10.32 -1.61
N LYS A 569 -52.63 10.09 -1.35
CA LYS A 569 -53.46 10.94 -0.49
C LYS A 569 -52.96 10.92 0.97
N GLU A 570 -52.79 9.73 1.53
CA GLU A 570 -52.48 9.57 2.97
C GLU A 570 -51.05 9.97 3.33
N LEU A 571 -50.10 9.88 2.37
CA LEU A 571 -48.71 10.36 2.50
C LEU A 571 -48.54 11.83 2.08
N GLY A 572 -49.54 12.42 1.46
CA GLY A 572 -49.48 13.81 0.96
C GLY A 572 -48.47 14.00 -0.16
N ASN A 573 -48.18 12.97 -0.95
CA ASN A 573 -47.21 12.99 -2.01
C ASN A 573 -47.83 12.52 -3.34
N GLU A 574 -48.29 13.45 -4.15
CA GLU A 574 -48.93 13.16 -5.45
C GLU A 574 -47.96 12.54 -6.48
N LYS A 575 -46.64 12.73 -6.28
CA LYS A 575 -45.59 12.22 -7.17
C LYS A 575 -45.03 10.87 -6.71
N LEU A 576 -45.55 10.30 -5.66
CA LEU A 576 -45.09 9.00 -5.18
C LEU A 576 -45.33 7.96 -6.25
N ASP A 577 -44.24 7.27 -6.61
CA ASP A 577 -44.30 6.10 -7.49
C ASP A 577 -44.68 4.88 -6.66
N VAL A 578 -45.78 4.24 -7.02
CA VAL A 578 -46.36 3.08 -6.32
C VAL A 578 -46.64 2.00 -7.35
N LYS A 579 -46.03 0.84 -7.16
CA LYS A 579 -46.36 -0.37 -7.89
C LYS A 579 -47.09 -1.36 -6.99
N VAL A 580 -48.01 -2.10 -7.55
CA VAL A 580 -48.70 -3.19 -6.86
C VAL A 580 -48.36 -4.49 -7.55
N GLU A 581 -47.84 -5.46 -6.83
CA GLU A 581 -47.42 -6.75 -7.33
C GLU A 581 -48.02 -7.85 -6.46
N LYS A 582 -48.27 -9.03 -7.03
CA LYS A 582 -48.57 -10.23 -6.27
C LYS A 582 -47.25 -10.92 -5.95
N LEU A 583 -46.75 -10.82 -4.68
CA LEU A 583 -45.52 -11.50 -4.29
C LEU A 583 -45.81 -12.90 -3.75
N LYS A 584 -44.92 -13.85 -4.04
CA LYS A 584 -45.00 -15.22 -3.55
C LYS A 584 -44.84 -15.29 -2.02
N ASP A 585 -44.08 -14.37 -1.41
CA ASP A 585 -43.97 -14.27 0.06
C ASP A 585 -45.09 -13.38 0.60
N GLU A 586 -46.10 -14.02 1.18
CA GLU A 586 -47.22 -13.33 1.78
C GLU A 586 -46.86 -12.56 3.07
N ASN A 587 -45.69 -12.76 3.66
CA ASN A 587 -45.26 -12.04 4.86
C ASN A 587 -44.72 -10.64 4.56
N VAL A 588 -44.37 -10.35 3.32
CA VAL A 588 -43.86 -9.04 2.88
C VAL A 588 -45.07 -8.19 2.44
N ALA A 589 -45.38 -7.13 3.21
CA ALA A 589 -46.50 -6.23 2.90
C ALA A 589 -46.10 -5.13 1.92
N SER A 590 -44.90 -4.58 2.07
CA SER A 590 -44.38 -3.48 1.27
C SER A 590 -42.85 -3.53 1.19
N MET A 591 -42.29 -3.00 0.12
CA MET A 591 -40.87 -2.84 -0.09
C MET A 591 -40.57 -1.59 -0.90
N ALA A 592 -39.37 -1.05 -0.82
CA ALA A 592 -38.92 0.10 -1.58
C ALA A 592 -37.84 -0.35 -2.60
N VAL A 593 -38.05 -0.08 -3.88
CA VAL A 593 -37.09 -0.37 -4.94
C VAL A 593 -36.59 0.91 -5.56
N LEU A 594 -35.34 0.90 -5.99
CA LEU A 594 -34.71 2.03 -6.67
C LEU A 594 -34.02 1.53 -7.93
N SER A 595 -34.39 2.07 -9.10
CA SER A 595 -33.79 1.62 -10.35
C SER A 595 -32.26 1.70 -10.30
N GLU A 596 -31.59 0.74 -10.93
CA GLU A 596 -30.14 0.64 -10.94
C GLU A 596 -29.46 1.93 -11.48
N GLU A 597 -30.05 2.56 -12.48
CA GLU A 597 -29.54 3.82 -13.05
C GLU A 597 -29.57 4.96 -12.03
N ASN A 598 -30.69 5.13 -11.32
CA ASN A 598 -30.84 6.17 -10.30
C ASN A 598 -29.88 5.94 -9.13
N ARG A 599 -29.68 4.69 -8.76
CA ARG A 599 -28.74 4.30 -7.70
C ARG A 599 -27.30 4.63 -8.08
N ARG A 600 -26.86 4.20 -9.28
CA ARG A 600 -25.49 4.48 -9.77
C ARG A 600 -25.24 5.99 -9.86
N MET A 601 -26.23 6.75 -10.27
CA MET A 601 -26.16 8.22 -10.28
C MET A 601 -25.99 8.81 -8.88
N GLN A 602 -26.72 8.30 -7.87
CA GLN A 602 -26.58 8.73 -6.47
C GLN A 602 -25.19 8.40 -5.91
N GLU A 603 -24.67 7.21 -6.17
CA GLU A 603 -23.33 6.80 -5.72
C GLU A 603 -22.23 7.64 -6.38
N MET A 604 -22.36 7.91 -7.67
CA MET A 604 -21.45 8.79 -8.38
C MET A 604 -21.44 10.21 -7.79
N MET A 605 -22.60 10.75 -7.47
CA MET A 605 -22.72 12.07 -6.81
C MET A 605 -22.06 12.10 -5.42
N LYS A 606 -22.23 11.04 -4.62
CA LYS A 606 -21.55 10.90 -3.33
C LYS A 606 -20.03 10.90 -3.49
N MET A 607 -19.51 10.18 -4.49
CA MET A 607 -18.08 10.07 -4.76
C MET A 607 -17.44 11.39 -5.19
N TYR A 608 -18.20 12.26 -5.90
CA TYR A 608 -17.73 13.59 -6.31
C TYR A 608 -17.96 14.70 -5.25
N GLY A 609 -18.28 14.32 -4.00
CA GLY A 609 -18.48 15.29 -2.91
C GLY A 609 -19.79 16.09 -3.00
N MET A 610 -20.70 15.73 -3.90
CA MET A 610 -22.01 16.34 -4.09
C MET A 610 -23.11 15.69 -3.22
N GLY A 611 -22.72 14.88 -2.25
CA GLY A 611 -23.62 14.12 -1.36
C GLY A 611 -24.57 14.96 -0.46
N GLY A 612 -24.41 16.27 -0.49
CA GLY A 612 -25.32 17.20 0.20
C GLY A 612 -26.47 17.77 -0.67
N MET A 613 -26.50 17.46 -1.97
CA MET A 613 -27.63 17.82 -2.83
C MET A 613 -28.75 16.79 -2.70
N ASP A 614 -29.98 17.28 -2.52
CA ASP A 614 -31.17 16.43 -2.40
C ASP A 614 -31.35 15.61 -3.69
N ALA A 615 -31.20 14.29 -3.60
CA ALA A 615 -31.37 13.37 -4.73
C ALA A 615 -32.77 13.46 -5.38
N SER A 616 -33.76 13.99 -4.64
CA SER A 616 -35.11 14.25 -5.14
C SER A 616 -35.16 15.32 -6.23
N MET A 617 -34.16 16.21 -6.31
CA MET A 617 -34.08 17.24 -7.36
C MET A 617 -33.78 16.63 -8.76
N PHE A 618 -33.29 15.40 -8.80
CA PHE A 618 -32.90 14.71 -10.05
C PHE A 618 -33.85 13.55 -10.42
N GLY A 619 -35.04 13.47 -9.79
CA GLY A 619 -36.05 12.47 -10.13
C GLY A 619 -35.82 11.08 -9.58
N SER A 620 -34.82 10.88 -8.71
CA SER A 620 -34.48 9.57 -8.13
C SER A 620 -35.30 9.30 -6.86
N GLN A 621 -36.62 9.10 -6.98
CA GLN A 621 -37.44 8.61 -5.88
C GLN A 621 -37.50 7.09 -5.92
N ALA A 622 -37.48 6.47 -4.72
CA ALA A 622 -37.72 5.04 -4.60
C ALA A 622 -39.19 4.74 -4.95
N THR A 623 -39.43 3.69 -5.70
CA THR A 623 -40.77 3.17 -6.00
C THR A 623 -41.23 2.34 -4.81
N LEU A 624 -42.39 2.62 -4.25
CA LEU A 624 -43.04 1.80 -3.24
C LEU A 624 -43.74 0.63 -3.93
N VAL A 625 -43.33 -0.59 -3.59
CA VAL A 625 -44.00 -1.82 -4.04
C VAL A 625 -44.88 -2.35 -2.93
N LEU A 626 -46.15 -2.59 -3.26
CA LEU A 626 -47.16 -3.15 -2.35
C LEU A 626 -47.51 -4.57 -2.77
N ASN A 627 -47.52 -5.50 -1.81
CA ASN A 627 -47.91 -6.89 -2.07
C ASN A 627 -49.41 -7.08 -1.98
N ALA A 628 -50.08 -7.29 -3.10
CA ALA A 628 -51.51 -7.52 -3.17
C ALA A 628 -51.98 -8.81 -2.41
N ASN A 629 -51.07 -9.77 -2.21
CA ASN A 629 -51.39 -11.00 -1.46
C ASN A 629 -51.36 -10.79 0.08
N HIS A 630 -50.77 -9.68 0.55
CA HIS A 630 -50.66 -9.44 1.99
C HIS A 630 -51.95 -8.94 2.63
N PRO A 631 -52.39 -9.51 3.79
CA PRO A 631 -53.66 -9.16 4.43
C PRO A 631 -53.84 -7.69 4.77
N LEU A 632 -52.78 -6.95 5.14
CA LEU A 632 -52.87 -5.50 5.40
C LEU A 632 -53.16 -4.68 4.13
N VAL A 633 -52.59 -5.09 3.01
CA VAL A 633 -52.84 -4.41 1.72
C VAL A 633 -54.27 -4.69 1.24
N GLN A 634 -54.74 -5.93 1.36
CA GLN A 634 -56.15 -6.30 1.11
C GLN A 634 -57.12 -5.56 2.00
N PHE A 635 -56.80 -5.37 3.28
CA PHE A 635 -57.60 -4.58 4.22
C PHE A 635 -57.77 -3.13 3.75
N LEU A 636 -56.71 -2.51 3.24
CA LEU A 636 -56.77 -1.10 2.73
C LEU A 636 -57.72 -0.96 1.53
N VAL A 637 -57.75 -1.96 0.65
CA VAL A 637 -58.67 -1.95 -0.50
C VAL A 637 -60.12 -2.13 -0.05
N ALA A 638 -60.35 -3.05 0.89
CA ALA A 638 -61.72 -3.36 1.39
C ALA A 638 -62.30 -2.31 2.32
N ASN A 639 -61.46 -1.50 3.00
CA ASN A 639 -61.91 -0.59 4.08
C ASN A 639 -61.35 0.83 3.89
N LYS A 640 -61.54 1.44 2.72
CA LYS A 640 -60.99 2.75 2.33
C LYS A 640 -61.35 3.89 3.29
N ASP A 641 -62.52 3.83 3.94
CA ASP A 641 -63.05 4.85 4.83
C ASP A 641 -62.69 4.60 6.32
N SER A 642 -61.89 3.60 6.60
CA SER A 642 -61.50 3.28 7.99
C SER A 642 -60.55 4.34 8.55
N GLU A 643 -60.76 4.70 9.85
CA GLU A 643 -59.85 5.61 10.58
C GLU A 643 -58.38 5.10 10.65
N ASN A 644 -58.19 3.82 10.45
CA ASN A 644 -56.86 3.17 10.52
C ASN A 644 -56.09 3.24 9.20
N VAL A 645 -56.68 3.62 8.08
CA VAL A 645 -56.04 3.64 6.76
C VAL A 645 -54.79 4.53 6.78
N SER A 646 -54.88 5.74 7.32
CA SER A 646 -53.73 6.66 7.37
C SER A 646 -52.55 6.12 8.17
N ILE A 647 -52.81 5.49 9.31
CA ILE A 647 -51.78 4.96 10.18
C ILE A 647 -51.09 3.73 9.54
N ILE A 648 -51.86 2.86 8.86
CA ILE A 648 -51.37 1.68 8.16
C ILE A 648 -50.51 2.12 6.95
N CYS A 649 -50.99 3.02 6.10
CA CYS A 649 -50.24 3.48 4.93
C CYS A 649 -48.90 4.10 5.32
N LYS A 650 -48.85 4.95 6.35
CA LYS A 650 -47.61 5.57 6.84
C LYS A 650 -46.67 4.54 7.45
N GLN A 651 -47.21 3.52 8.14
CA GLN A 651 -46.41 2.45 8.72
C GLN A 651 -45.79 1.56 7.65
N LEU A 652 -46.56 1.13 6.65
CA LEU A 652 -46.08 0.32 5.54
C LEU A 652 -45.03 1.07 4.69
N TYR A 653 -45.24 2.37 4.48
CA TYR A 653 -44.25 3.20 3.79
C TYR A 653 -42.93 3.27 4.56
N ASP A 654 -42.99 3.60 5.85
CA ASP A 654 -41.75 3.72 6.65
C ASP A 654 -41.04 2.38 6.86
N LEU A 655 -41.76 1.26 6.97
CA LEU A 655 -41.19 -0.08 7.00
C LEU A 655 -40.45 -0.41 5.70
N ALA A 656 -41.05 -0.09 4.54
CA ALA A 656 -40.41 -0.26 3.24
C ALA A 656 -39.16 0.62 3.13
N MET A 657 -39.22 1.87 3.59
CA MET A 657 -38.07 2.80 3.54
C MET A 657 -36.95 2.38 4.47
N LEU A 658 -37.25 1.84 5.67
CA LEU A 658 -36.24 1.33 6.62
C LEU A 658 -35.41 0.18 6.04
N ALA A 659 -36.02 -0.68 5.23
CA ALA A 659 -35.31 -1.75 4.53
C ALA A 659 -34.44 -1.23 3.37
N HIS A 660 -34.67 0.01 2.92
CA HIS A 660 -33.95 0.62 1.78
C HIS A 660 -32.86 1.60 2.23
N LYS A 661 -33.14 2.46 3.21
CA LYS A 661 -32.22 3.48 3.75
C LYS A 661 -32.57 3.83 5.20
N PRO A 662 -31.60 4.31 6.00
CA PRO A 662 -31.88 4.87 7.32
C PRO A 662 -32.91 6.03 7.22
N LEU A 663 -33.89 6.05 8.12
CA LEU A 663 -34.80 7.17 8.27
C LEU A 663 -34.08 8.39 8.88
N SER A 664 -34.48 9.59 8.51
CA SER A 664 -34.03 10.81 9.18
C SER A 664 -34.44 10.81 10.66
N PRO A 665 -33.80 11.61 11.54
CA PRO A 665 -34.17 11.68 12.96
C PRO A 665 -35.65 12.02 13.20
N GLU A 666 -36.20 12.89 12.37
CA GLU A 666 -37.62 13.33 12.40
C GLU A 666 -38.56 12.17 11.99
N GLU A 667 -38.25 11.51 10.87
CA GLU A 667 -38.98 10.34 10.36
C GLU A 667 -38.92 9.18 11.37
N MET A 668 -37.75 8.90 11.95
CA MET A 668 -37.58 7.86 12.97
C MET A 668 -38.42 8.14 14.20
N THR A 669 -38.46 9.42 14.66
CA THR A 669 -39.27 9.84 15.81
C THR A 669 -40.77 9.63 15.54
N ALA A 670 -41.21 9.99 14.33
CA ALA A 670 -42.60 9.81 13.91
C ALA A 670 -42.96 8.32 13.79
N PHE A 671 -42.07 7.50 13.24
CA PHE A 671 -42.21 6.05 13.13
C PHE A 671 -42.35 5.39 14.48
N VAL A 672 -41.44 5.68 15.45
CA VAL A 672 -41.51 5.10 16.82
C VAL A 672 -42.82 5.51 17.52
N LYS A 673 -43.19 6.78 17.41
CA LYS A 673 -44.48 7.24 18.01
C LYS A 673 -45.68 6.47 17.43
N ARG A 674 -45.77 6.37 16.11
CA ARG A 674 -46.87 5.66 15.43
C ARG A 674 -46.86 4.16 15.75
N SER A 675 -45.69 3.53 15.85
CA SER A 675 -45.55 2.14 16.26
C SER A 675 -46.12 1.92 17.67
N ASN A 676 -45.87 2.82 18.62
CA ASN A 676 -46.46 2.81 19.93
C ASN A 676 -47.98 3.00 19.89
N ASP A 677 -48.50 3.91 19.06
CA ASP A 677 -49.95 4.13 18.90
C ASP A 677 -50.65 2.85 18.38
N ILE A 678 -50.03 2.15 17.40
CA ILE A 678 -50.51 0.87 16.87
C ILE A 678 -50.54 -0.19 17.97
N MET A 679 -49.48 -0.32 18.77
CA MET A 679 -49.48 -1.27 19.91
C MET A 679 -50.56 -0.95 20.94
N MET A 680 -50.84 0.33 21.18
CA MET A 680 -51.92 0.74 22.07
C MET A 680 -53.33 0.36 21.56
N LEU A 681 -53.51 0.30 20.21
CA LEU A 681 -54.78 -0.22 19.66
C LEU A 681 -55.03 -1.71 19.98
N LEU A 682 -53.96 -2.49 20.09
CA LEU A 682 -54.06 -3.92 20.45
C LEU A 682 -54.38 -4.15 21.92
N THR A 683 -54.29 -3.13 22.78
CA THR A 683 -54.57 -3.23 24.21
C THR A 683 -56.00 -2.80 24.58
N LYS A 684 -56.74 -2.29 23.58
CA LYS A 684 -58.13 -1.88 23.69
C LYS A 684 -59.03 -3.01 23.18
#